data_e84b5e64509b54229e7499406df59623
#
_entry.id   e84b5e64509b54229e7499406df59623
#
_cell.length_a   1.000
_cell.length_b   1.000
_cell.length_c   1.000
_cell.angle_alpha   90.00
_cell.angle_beta   90.00
_cell.angle_gamma   90.00
#
_symmetry.space_group_name_H-M   'P 1'
#
loop_
_entity.id
_entity.type
_entity.pdbx_description
1 polymer ?
#
loop_
_entity_poly.entity_id
_entity_poly.type
_entity_poly.pdbx_seq_one_letter_code
_entity_poly.pdbx_strand_id
1 'polypeptide(L)'
;MSSFAFARLKNFRPAWLVWLHRELAPYPGRLPMTTRLVVSTAMVTVISMALQVPQAAFSAFFCFFVTKENRVLTLFTAVLMIIAITIATIINLLLYTWVFDYPEYRIPIMACLIFCAMFLSRTFVIGPLGFAVGFFSALMLTIGEAAPDTDTLVRNELWLWVAVVYPIALTAFVNQLLLPADPWTALVQALELRLNAASASLNRVIREGSAGGQTNQSLLNLATRGGTPMLGYLNFAEMQYPELKHRHPFLVETISAASHLANATASLEFRDTKAVSSDDLIHAKTLLSEIAQLKSSLPEKERVLSSRKTPLPLPELPQLRELQFALESFRDSMIHGASDYSSTNVAKTKKPLFSADAFTNPAHVQFALKVTFAAMFCYTLYNALHWPGISTSFITCCFIALGNTGATIYKSWLRFFGCLAGGLCGYLAIFLLLPHMVSITSLVLLIVVGSTLAGWVAAGTERISYAGLQFAFAFYLSIFQGFEPDVNLTTIRDRLVGILLGTIVSAVIFRYVWPEHATDQLRATLARLLRTLSQLVCLPHADSSMESTADKTKSLHAAVSRDLDSVLVLSEQAAVENVMFDNPKNFSTTLMEQISSHVQSLGLITTALLRRTKLEEWQLLNQSAQASEAELRDAVADRLQHIAISVENGQSLPPDNLESPFARWNLTAASIVENDRPRVVRRLVNQVQNLV
;
A
#
# COMPACT_ATOMS: atom_id res chain seq x y z
N MET A 1 47.46 0.43 22.21
CA MET A 1 46.82 0.59 20.90
C MET A 1 45.75 -0.50 20.56
N SER A 2 45.40 -1.39 21.48
CA SER A 2 44.46 -2.50 21.21
C SER A 2 43.03 -2.30 21.74
N SER A 3 42.76 -1.30 22.57
CA SER A 3 41.38 -1.10 23.12
C SER A 3 40.50 -0.17 22.28
N PHE A 4 41.08 0.65 21.40
CA PHE A 4 40.32 1.56 20.50
C PHE A 4 39.77 0.87 19.24
N ALA A 5 40.36 -0.24 18.81
CA ALA A 5 39.87 -1.02 17.66
C ALA A 5 38.62 -1.84 17.98
N PHE A 6 38.51 -2.36 19.22
CA PHE A 6 37.34 -3.16 19.65
C PHE A 6 36.07 -2.32 19.91
N ALA A 7 36.22 -1.04 20.27
CA ALA A 7 35.08 -0.14 20.46
C ALA A 7 34.41 0.29 19.15
N ARG A 8 35.13 0.33 18.02
CA ARG A 8 34.62 0.65 16.70
C ARG A 8 33.85 -0.51 16.04
N LEU A 9 34.14 -1.74 16.41
CA LEU A 9 33.45 -2.93 15.87
C LEU A 9 32.07 -3.17 16.52
N LYS A 10 31.79 -2.57 17.68
CA LYS A 10 30.49 -2.74 18.39
C LYS A 10 29.34 -1.94 17.79
N ASN A 11 29.59 -0.95 16.93
CA ASN A 11 28.55 -0.09 16.34
C ASN A 11 28.34 -0.29 14.83
N PHE A 12 28.98 -1.27 14.20
CA PHE A 12 28.75 -1.57 12.79
C PHE A 12 27.63 -2.62 12.64
N ARG A 13 26.41 -2.25 13.00
CA ARG A 13 25.25 -3.02 12.55
C ARG A 13 25.04 -2.70 11.06
N PRO A 14 25.17 -3.65 10.13
CA PRO A 14 24.96 -3.38 8.72
C PRO A 14 23.54 -2.84 8.53
N ALA A 15 23.36 -1.86 7.67
CA ALA A 15 22.11 -1.14 7.47
C ALA A 15 20.91 -2.07 7.22
N TRP A 16 21.14 -3.21 6.54
CA TRP A 16 20.12 -4.22 6.29
C TRP A 16 19.60 -4.91 7.57
N LEU A 17 20.48 -5.11 8.60
CA LEU A 17 20.04 -5.68 9.88
C LEU A 17 19.17 -4.70 10.67
N VAL A 18 19.51 -3.41 10.63
CA VAL A 18 18.72 -2.37 11.27
C VAL A 18 17.34 -2.27 10.58
N TRP A 19 17.34 -2.32 9.26
CA TRP A 19 16.12 -2.35 8.46
C TRP A 19 15.27 -3.58 8.80
N LEU A 20 15.86 -4.77 8.78
CA LEU A 20 15.15 -6.02 9.09
C LEU A 20 14.57 -6.02 10.50
N HIS A 21 15.34 -5.54 11.49
CA HIS A 21 14.85 -5.43 12.87
C HIS A 21 13.66 -4.48 12.97
N ARG A 22 13.66 -3.38 12.22
CA ARG A 22 12.55 -2.43 12.16
C ARG A 22 11.30 -3.06 11.51
N GLU A 23 11.46 -3.79 10.42
CA GLU A 23 10.36 -4.46 9.73
C GLU A 23 9.76 -5.62 10.55
N LEU A 24 10.58 -6.29 11.37
CA LEU A 24 10.13 -7.36 12.26
C LEU A 24 9.61 -6.87 13.62
N ALA A 25 9.67 -5.58 13.91
CA ALA A 25 9.19 -5.01 15.17
C ALA A 25 7.68 -5.25 15.36
N PRO A 26 7.21 -5.49 16.59
CA PRO A 26 5.78 -5.64 16.88
C PRO A 26 5.04 -4.34 16.64
N TYR A 27 3.85 -4.43 16.04
CA TYR A 27 2.92 -3.31 15.89
C TYR A 27 1.48 -3.78 16.19
N PRO A 28 0.55 -2.87 16.53
CA PRO A 28 -0.84 -3.22 16.81
C PRO A 28 -1.49 -3.94 15.62
N GLY A 29 -2.12 -5.10 15.87
CA GLY A 29 -2.75 -5.93 14.83
C GLY A 29 -1.89 -7.09 14.30
N ARG A 30 -0.56 -7.05 14.42
CA ARG A 30 0.34 -8.11 13.93
C ARG A 30 0.11 -9.44 14.67
N LEU A 31 0.12 -9.41 15.99
CA LEU A 31 -0.09 -10.62 16.81
C LEU A 31 -1.47 -11.26 16.56
N PRO A 32 -2.61 -10.54 16.59
CA PRO A 32 -3.91 -11.10 16.25
C PRO A 32 -3.97 -11.75 14.88
N MET A 33 -3.38 -11.13 13.85
CA MET A 33 -3.33 -11.69 12.51
C MET A 33 -2.49 -12.97 12.47
N THR A 34 -1.31 -12.96 13.09
CA THR A 34 -0.45 -14.16 13.21
C THR A 34 -1.19 -15.31 13.93
N THR A 35 -1.88 -15.02 15.02
CA THR A 35 -2.64 -16.03 15.79
C THR A 35 -3.74 -16.65 14.91
N ARG A 36 -4.49 -15.86 14.16
CA ARG A 36 -5.54 -16.35 13.25
C ARG A 36 -4.94 -17.26 12.16
N LEU A 37 -3.81 -16.86 11.56
CA LEU A 37 -3.08 -17.67 10.58
C LEU A 37 -2.66 -19.02 11.18
N VAL A 38 -2.03 -19.01 12.33
CA VAL A 38 -1.54 -20.23 13.01
C VAL A 38 -2.67 -21.18 13.35
N VAL A 39 -3.75 -20.66 13.96
CA VAL A 39 -4.90 -21.49 14.35
C VAL A 39 -5.60 -22.07 13.11
N SER A 40 -5.83 -21.26 12.08
CA SER A 40 -6.44 -21.75 10.83
C SER A 40 -5.59 -22.85 10.20
N THR A 41 -4.28 -22.66 10.12
CA THR A 41 -3.38 -23.65 9.52
C THR A 41 -3.29 -24.93 10.36
N ALA A 42 -3.23 -24.82 11.69
CA ALA A 42 -3.25 -25.99 12.56
C ALA A 42 -4.54 -26.82 12.41
N MET A 43 -5.70 -26.16 12.36
CA MET A 43 -6.98 -26.83 12.14
C MET A 43 -7.03 -27.51 10.74
N VAL A 44 -6.59 -26.81 9.72
CA VAL A 44 -6.50 -27.35 8.34
C VAL A 44 -5.58 -28.58 8.31
N THR A 45 -4.45 -28.53 9.00
CA THR A 45 -3.52 -29.67 9.09
C THR A 45 -4.19 -30.88 9.73
N VAL A 46 -4.87 -30.72 10.85
CA VAL A 46 -5.58 -31.82 11.54
C VAL A 46 -6.65 -32.41 10.61
N ILE A 47 -7.46 -31.59 9.97
CA ILE A 47 -8.54 -32.02 9.07
C ILE A 47 -7.95 -32.73 7.83
N SER A 48 -6.89 -32.15 7.22
CA SER A 48 -6.26 -32.76 6.06
C SER A 48 -5.70 -34.15 6.33
N MET A 49 -5.04 -34.32 7.50
CA MET A 49 -4.49 -35.61 7.90
C MET A 49 -5.58 -36.61 8.31
N ALA A 50 -6.60 -36.18 9.06
CA ALA A 50 -7.68 -37.05 9.48
C ALA A 50 -8.55 -37.55 8.32
N LEU A 51 -8.81 -36.71 7.33
CA LEU A 51 -9.64 -37.02 6.17
C LEU A 51 -8.82 -37.45 4.93
N GLN A 52 -7.50 -37.58 5.06
CA GLN A 52 -6.58 -37.91 3.99
C GLN A 52 -6.79 -37.05 2.72
N VAL A 53 -6.92 -35.73 2.93
CA VAL A 53 -7.08 -34.78 1.82
C VAL A 53 -5.76 -34.67 1.07
N PRO A 54 -5.71 -35.02 -0.22
CA PRO A 54 -4.49 -34.91 -1.00
C PRO A 54 -4.05 -33.46 -1.11
N GLN A 55 -2.74 -33.25 -1.29
CA GLN A 55 -2.14 -31.93 -1.44
C GLN A 55 -2.37 -30.98 -0.24
N ALA A 56 -2.27 -31.51 1.00
CA ALA A 56 -2.43 -30.78 2.25
C ALA A 56 -1.55 -29.50 2.34
N ALA A 57 -0.41 -29.47 1.64
CA ALA A 57 0.45 -28.29 1.54
C ALA A 57 -0.26 -27.08 0.91
N PHE A 58 -1.04 -27.31 -0.16
CA PHE A 58 -1.86 -26.25 -0.75
C PHE A 58 -2.96 -25.81 0.20
N SER A 59 -3.61 -26.75 0.87
CA SER A 59 -4.64 -26.44 1.87
C SER A 59 -4.11 -25.51 2.97
N ALA A 60 -2.94 -25.81 3.52
CA ALA A 60 -2.27 -24.97 4.52
C ALA A 60 -1.86 -23.59 3.96
N PHE A 61 -1.39 -23.53 2.72
CA PHE A 61 -0.99 -22.30 2.04
C PHE A 61 -2.17 -21.33 1.85
N PHE A 62 -3.35 -21.84 1.47
CA PHE A 62 -4.52 -21.00 1.25
C PHE A 62 -5.01 -20.29 2.51
N CYS A 63 -4.71 -20.78 3.71
CA CYS A 63 -4.96 -20.04 4.95
C CYS A 63 -4.22 -18.70 4.96
N PHE A 64 -2.96 -18.69 4.52
CA PHE A 64 -2.15 -17.48 4.42
C PHE A 64 -2.62 -16.56 3.30
N PHE A 65 -3.06 -17.12 2.19
CA PHE A 65 -3.51 -16.34 1.04
C PHE A 65 -4.80 -15.57 1.33
N VAL A 66 -5.73 -16.17 2.05
CA VAL A 66 -7.07 -15.63 2.32
C VAL A 66 -7.09 -14.68 3.52
N THR A 67 -6.29 -14.94 4.56
CA THR A 67 -6.27 -14.08 5.75
C THR A 67 -5.76 -12.70 5.42
N LYS A 68 -6.57 -11.68 5.71
CA LYS A 68 -6.26 -10.25 5.50
C LYS A 68 -6.31 -9.49 6.83
N GLU A 69 -5.95 -8.21 6.78
CA GLU A 69 -5.90 -7.33 7.95
C GLU A 69 -7.23 -7.26 8.70
N ASN A 70 -8.36 -7.26 7.98
CA ASN A 70 -9.69 -7.19 8.57
C ASN A 70 -10.60 -8.34 8.12
N ARG A 71 -11.63 -8.62 8.94
CA ARG A 71 -12.55 -9.74 8.72
C ARG A 71 -13.41 -9.59 7.46
N VAL A 72 -13.77 -8.36 7.09
CA VAL A 72 -14.62 -8.10 5.91
C VAL A 72 -13.83 -8.39 4.63
N LEU A 73 -12.58 -7.89 4.56
CA LEU A 73 -11.70 -8.16 3.43
C LEU A 73 -11.33 -9.63 3.32
N THR A 74 -11.13 -10.32 4.47
CA THR A 74 -10.91 -11.77 4.51
C THR A 74 -12.11 -12.53 3.95
N LEU A 75 -13.33 -12.21 4.39
CA LEU A 75 -14.55 -12.86 3.91
C LEU A 75 -14.78 -12.57 2.42
N PHE A 76 -14.61 -11.32 1.99
CA PHE A 76 -14.72 -10.94 0.59
C PHE A 76 -13.72 -11.70 -0.29
N THR A 77 -12.46 -11.77 0.14
CA THR A 77 -11.40 -12.53 -0.56
C THR A 77 -11.74 -14.02 -0.60
N ALA A 78 -12.22 -14.60 0.50
CA ALA A 78 -12.62 -16.00 0.57
C ALA A 78 -13.74 -16.32 -0.43
N VAL A 79 -14.81 -15.56 -0.43
CA VAL A 79 -15.94 -15.75 -1.35
C VAL A 79 -15.48 -15.61 -2.80
N LEU A 80 -14.69 -14.57 -3.10
CA LEU A 80 -14.16 -14.33 -4.43
C LEU A 80 -13.31 -15.50 -4.93
N MET A 81 -12.43 -16.03 -4.08
CA MET A 81 -11.56 -17.16 -4.41
C MET A 81 -12.33 -18.47 -4.60
N ILE A 82 -13.33 -18.75 -3.76
CA ILE A 82 -14.19 -19.93 -3.92
C ILE A 82 -14.91 -19.87 -5.27
N ILE A 83 -15.48 -18.71 -5.61
CA ILE A 83 -16.14 -18.50 -6.92
C ILE A 83 -15.13 -18.69 -8.06
N ALA A 84 -13.94 -18.08 -7.96
CA ALA A 84 -12.92 -18.17 -9.00
C ALA A 84 -12.50 -19.61 -9.28
N ILE A 85 -12.19 -20.38 -8.22
CA ILE A 85 -11.73 -21.76 -8.34
C ILE A 85 -12.86 -22.66 -8.84
N THR A 86 -14.08 -22.45 -8.38
CA THR A 86 -15.24 -23.23 -8.87
C THR A 86 -15.47 -22.98 -10.37
N ILE A 87 -15.38 -21.73 -10.84
CA ILE A 87 -15.46 -21.42 -12.27
C ILE A 87 -14.30 -22.06 -13.04
N ALA A 88 -13.07 -21.99 -12.50
CA ALA A 88 -11.89 -22.60 -13.13
C ALA A 88 -12.06 -24.12 -13.27
N THR A 89 -12.53 -24.82 -12.23
CA THR A 89 -12.79 -26.25 -12.24
C THR A 89 -13.88 -26.60 -13.28
N ILE A 90 -14.97 -25.84 -13.36
CA ILE A 90 -16.00 -26.04 -14.37
C ILE A 90 -15.43 -25.88 -15.79
N ILE A 91 -14.65 -24.84 -16.03
CA ILE A 91 -13.98 -24.60 -17.31
C ILE A 91 -13.09 -25.80 -17.68
N ASN A 92 -12.28 -26.29 -16.72
CA ASN A 92 -11.37 -27.39 -16.97
C ASN A 92 -12.10 -28.72 -17.23
N LEU A 93 -13.14 -29.04 -16.47
CA LEU A 93 -13.94 -30.22 -16.72
C LEU A 93 -14.56 -30.21 -18.14
N LEU A 94 -14.99 -29.03 -18.61
CA LEU A 94 -15.46 -28.86 -19.99
C LEU A 94 -14.30 -29.01 -21.01
N LEU A 95 -13.15 -28.42 -20.72
CA LEU A 95 -11.99 -28.52 -21.61
C LEU A 95 -11.44 -29.94 -21.70
N TYR A 96 -11.48 -30.71 -20.62
CA TYR A 96 -11.00 -32.11 -20.62
C TYR A 96 -11.79 -32.97 -21.60
N THR A 97 -13.07 -32.73 -21.79
CA THR A 97 -13.90 -33.49 -22.75
C THR A 97 -13.51 -33.24 -24.21
N TRP A 98 -12.85 -32.12 -24.52
CA TRP A 98 -12.62 -31.68 -25.90
C TRP A 98 -11.13 -31.60 -26.25
N VAL A 99 -10.25 -31.43 -25.30
CA VAL A 99 -8.88 -30.98 -25.56
C VAL A 99 -7.82 -31.88 -24.92
N PHE A 100 -8.19 -32.72 -23.96
CA PHE A 100 -7.22 -33.48 -23.17
C PHE A 100 -6.28 -34.35 -24.01
N ASP A 101 -6.82 -35.10 -24.97
CA ASP A 101 -6.08 -36.02 -25.83
C ASP A 101 -5.29 -35.31 -26.95
N TYR A 102 -5.47 -34.02 -27.13
CA TYR A 102 -4.90 -33.25 -28.24
C TYR A 102 -3.97 -32.14 -27.76
N PRO A 103 -2.67 -32.39 -27.55
CA PRO A 103 -1.70 -31.40 -27.09
C PRO A 103 -1.65 -30.13 -27.97
N GLU A 104 -1.89 -30.31 -29.30
CA GLU A 104 -1.93 -29.22 -30.29
C GLU A 104 -3.03 -28.18 -30.03
N TYR A 105 -4.12 -28.56 -29.37
CA TYR A 105 -5.17 -27.60 -28.92
C TYR A 105 -4.97 -27.21 -27.47
N ARG A 106 -4.51 -28.07 -26.59
CA ARG A 106 -4.33 -27.83 -25.17
C ARG A 106 -3.32 -26.73 -24.91
N ILE A 107 -2.17 -26.72 -25.58
CA ILE A 107 -1.10 -25.76 -25.37
C ILE A 107 -1.53 -24.34 -25.79
N PRO A 108 -2.12 -24.09 -26.97
CA PRO A 108 -2.67 -22.79 -27.33
C PRO A 108 -3.79 -22.30 -26.40
N ILE A 109 -4.67 -23.19 -25.97
CA ILE A 109 -5.75 -22.82 -25.02
C ILE A 109 -5.17 -22.41 -23.68
N MET A 110 -4.17 -23.12 -23.16
CA MET A 110 -3.47 -22.75 -21.93
C MET A 110 -2.81 -21.36 -22.07
N ALA A 111 -2.16 -21.08 -23.20
CA ALA A 111 -1.60 -19.77 -23.48
C ALA A 111 -2.69 -18.67 -23.52
N CYS A 112 -3.83 -18.97 -24.14
CA CYS A 112 -4.98 -18.04 -24.18
C CYS A 112 -5.55 -17.78 -22.79
N LEU A 113 -5.67 -18.79 -21.94
CA LEU A 113 -6.14 -18.66 -20.56
C LEU A 113 -5.21 -17.77 -19.73
N ILE A 114 -3.89 -17.94 -19.86
CA ILE A 114 -2.89 -17.10 -19.18
C ILE A 114 -2.99 -15.66 -19.69
N PHE A 115 -3.07 -15.47 -21.00
CA PHE A 115 -3.23 -14.15 -21.60
C PHE A 115 -4.47 -13.45 -21.06
N CYS A 116 -5.61 -14.11 -21.08
CA CYS A 116 -6.87 -13.57 -20.54
C CYS A 116 -6.75 -13.26 -19.04
N ALA A 117 -6.14 -14.17 -18.25
CA ALA A 117 -5.89 -13.94 -16.84
C ALA A 117 -5.08 -12.67 -16.58
N MET A 118 -3.98 -12.49 -17.31
CA MET A 118 -3.09 -11.34 -17.16
C MET A 118 -3.70 -10.04 -17.68
N PHE A 119 -4.44 -10.10 -18.77
CA PHE A 119 -5.17 -8.95 -19.30
C PHE A 119 -6.28 -8.49 -18.34
N LEU A 120 -7.10 -9.42 -17.84
CA LEU A 120 -8.16 -9.13 -16.88
C LEU A 120 -7.61 -8.65 -15.53
N SER A 121 -6.45 -9.13 -15.12
CA SER A 121 -5.81 -8.66 -13.87
C SER A 121 -5.55 -7.15 -13.85
N ARG A 122 -5.30 -6.52 -15.01
CA ARG A 122 -5.01 -5.08 -15.14
C ARG A 122 -6.22 -4.24 -15.55
N THR A 123 -7.17 -4.82 -16.26
CA THR A 123 -8.25 -4.07 -16.91
C THR A 123 -9.61 -4.23 -16.25
N PHE A 124 -9.83 -5.32 -15.53
CA PHE A 124 -11.12 -5.61 -14.92
C PHE A 124 -11.21 -5.02 -13.51
N VAL A 125 -12.37 -4.48 -13.12
CA VAL A 125 -12.59 -3.86 -11.79
C VAL A 125 -12.29 -4.85 -10.65
N ILE A 126 -12.63 -6.13 -10.84
CA ILE A 126 -12.27 -7.21 -9.92
C ILE A 126 -11.12 -8.02 -10.56
N GLY A 127 -10.00 -7.33 -10.86
CA GLY A 127 -8.84 -7.94 -11.51
C GLY A 127 -8.35 -9.24 -10.87
N PRO A 128 -8.26 -9.36 -9.53
CA PRO A 128 -7.88 -10.61 -8.87
C PRO A 128 -8.77 -11.81 -9.21
N LEU A 129 -10.08 -11.61 -9.46
CA LEU A 129 -10.98 -12.69 -9.89
C LEU A 129 -10.62 -13.20 -11.28
N GLY A 130 -10.46 -12.28 -12.24
CA GLY A 130 -10.08 -12.64 -13.61
C GLY A 130 -8.73 -13.36 -13.67
N PHE A 131 -7.75 -12.86 -12.91
CA PHE A 131 -6.46 -13.53 -12.73
C PHE A 131 -6.62 -14.93 -12.18
N ALA A 132 -7.37 -15.10 -11.09
CA ALA A 132 -7.50 -16.40 -10.42
C ALA A 132 -8.16 -17.43 -11.34
N VAL A 133 -9.28 -17.09 -12.00
CA VAL A 133 -9.98 -18.01 -12.92
C VAL A 133 -9.03 -18.48 -14.02
N GLY A 134 -8.41 -17.58 -14.77
CA GLY A 134 -7.59 -17.98 -15.90
C GLY A 134 -6.28 -18.66 -15.49
N PHE A 135 -5.63 -18.21 -14.40
CA PHE A 135 -4.41 -18.81 -13.88
C PHE A 135 -4.67 -20.24 -13.36
N PHE A 136 -5.72 -20.45 -12.54
CA PHE A 136 -6.01 -21.77 -12.02
C PHE A 136 -6.44 -22.72 -13.13
N SER A 137 -7.23 -22.25 -14.12
CA SER A 137 -7.56 -23.09 -15.28
C SER A 137 -6.31 -23.50 -16.06
N ALA A 138 -5.38 -22.59 -16.31
CA ALA A 138 -4.12 -22.94 -16.99
C ALA A 138 -3.24 -23.87 -16.15
N LEU A 139 -3.17 -23.66 -14.83
CA LEU A 139 -2.38 -24.52 -13.93
C LEU A 139 -2.93 -25.94 -13.87
N MET A 140 -4.24 -26.12 -13.80
CA MET A 140 -4.89 -27.41 -13.75
C MET A 140 -4.66 -28.20 -15.03
N LEU A 141 -4.63 -27.54 -16.19
CA LEU A 141 -4.27 -28.18 -17.46
C LEU A 141 -2.82 -28.75 -17.45
N THR A 142 -1.89 -28.13 -16.72
CA THR A 142 -0.52 -28.65 -16.58
C THR A 142 -0.46 -29.86 -15.63
N ILE A 143 -1.26 -29.84 -14.55
CA ILE A 143 -1.32 -30.97 -13.59
C ILE A 143 -1.97 -32.21 -14.23
N GLY A 144 -2.94 -31.98 -15.10
CA GLY A 144 -3.63 -33.05 -15.84
C GLY A 144 -2.72 -33.92 -16.66
N GLU A 145 -1.57 -33.43 -17.14
CA GLU A 145 -0.60 -34.20 -17.93
C GLU A 145 -0.01 -35.42 -17.19
N ALA A 146 0.02 -35.38 -15.87
CA ALA A 146 0.53 -36.45 -15.04
C ALA A 146 -0.51 -37.57 -14.76
N ALA A 147 -1.78 -37.35 -15.15
CA ALA A 147 -2.83 -38.35 -14.93
C ALA A 147 -2.75 -39.47 -15.92
N PRO A 148 -2.77 -40.74 -15.46
CA PRO A 148 -2.65 -41.92 -16.33
C PRO A 148 -3.93 -42.19 -17.13
N ASP A 149 -5.08 -41.75 -16.63
CA ASP A 149 -6.40 -41.97 -17.23
C ASP A 149 -7.36 -40.79 -16.93
N THR A 150 -8.47 -40.76 -17.67
CA THR A 150 -9.48 -39.70 -17.56
C THR A 150 -10.19 -39.71 -16.20
N ASP A 151 -10.43 -40.87 -15.59
CA ASP A 151 -11.07 -40.95 -14.26
C ASP A 151 -10.17 -40.38 -13.18
N THR A 152 -8.89 -40.72 -13.18
CA THR A 152 -7.87 -40.16 -12.29
C THR A 152 -7.72 -38.66 -12.49
N LEU A 153 -7.78 -38.16 -13.73
CA LEU A 153 -7.73 -36.74 -14.06
C LEU A 153 -8.89 -35.98 -13.40
N VAL A 154 -10.13 -36.43 -13.63
CA VAL A 154 -11.32 -35.79 -13.05
C VAL A 154 -11.29 -35.86 -11.52
N ARG A 155 -10.89 -36.98 -10.98
CA ARG A 155 -10.77 -37.20 -9.53
C ARG A 155 -9.72 -36.24 -8.90
N ASN A 156 -8.56 -36.12 -9.53
CA ASN A 156 -7.51 -35.19 -9.05
C ASN A 156 -7.97 -33.75 -9.13
N GLU A 157 -8.70 -33.35 -10.17
CA GLU A 157 -9.29 -32.00 -10.31
C GLU A 157 -10.28 -31.70 -9.18
N LEU A 158 -11.21 -32.61 -8.92
CA LEU A 158 -12.19 -32.46 -7.85
C LEU A 158 -11.55 -32.44 -6.46
N TRP A 159 -10.53 -33.27 -6.24
CA TRP A 159 -9.76 -33.25 -5.01
C TRP A 159 -8.98 -31.95 -4.84
N LEU A 160 -8.43 -31.38 -5.90
CA LEU A 160 -7.76 -30.09 -5.86
C LEU A 160 -8.77 -28.97 -5.52
N TRP A 161 -9.98 -29.02 -6.10
CA TRP A 161 -11.06 -28.13 -5.72
C TRP A 161 -11.38 -28.23 -4.23
N VAL A 162 -11.55 -29.43 -3.69
CA VAL A 162 -11.76 -29.65 -2.25
C VAL A 162 -10.58 -29.11 -1.45
N ALA A 163 -9.34 -29.48 -1.79
CA ALA A 163 -8.13 -29.08 -1.09
C ALA A 163 -7.93 -27.55 -1.01
N VAL A 164 -8.58 -26.79 -1.89
CA VAL A 164 -8.52 -25.32 -1.88
C VAL A 164 -9.74 -24.72 -1.21
N VAL A 165 -10.95 -25.21 -1.49
CA VAL A 165 -12.19 -24.58 -1.03
C VAL A 165 -12.42 -24.74 0.48
N TYR A 166 -12.23 -25.96 1.03
CA TYR A 166 -12.49 -26.16 2.46
C TYR A 166 -11.57 -25.35 3.38
N PRO A 167 -10.24 -25.21 3.11
CA PRO A 167 -9.39 -24.41 3.97
C PRO A 167 -9.70 -22.92 3.86
N ILE A 168 -10.14 -22.44 2.68
CA ILE A 168 -10.61 -21.07 2.50
C ILE A 168 -11.85 -20.80 3.37
N ALA A 169 -12.84 -21.70 3.30
CA ALA A 169 -14.07 -21.58 4.09
C ALA A 169 -13.78 -21.66 5.59
N LEU A 170 -12.95 -22.62 6.04
CA LEU A 170 -12.54 -22.77 7.43
C LEU A 170 -11.77 -21.54 7.92
N THR A 171 -10.84 -21.04 7.12
CA THR A 171 -10.07 -19.82 7.45
C THR A 171 -10.98 -18.62 7.58
N ALA A 172 -11.94 -18.42 6.67
CA ALA A 172 -12.92 -17.35 6.77
C ALA A 172 -13.73 -17.48 8.06
N PHE A 173 -14.17 -18.67 8.42
CA PHE A 173 -14.90 -18.96 9.66
C PHE A 173 -14.05 -18.63 10.90
N VAL A 174 -12.80 -19.11 10.98
CA VAL A 174 -11.89 -18.82 12.08
C VAL A 174 -11.65 -17.31 12.23
N ASN A 175 -11.47 -16.58 11.12
CA ASN A 175 -11.26 -15.13 11.15
C ASN A 175 -12.50 -14.34 11.59
N GLN A 176 -13.71 -14.92 11.50
CA GLN A 176 -14.92 -14.30 12.04
C GLN A 176 -15.04 -14.49 13.57
N LEU A 177 -14.56 -15.63 14.09
CA LEU A 177 -14.71 -16.00 15.50
C LEU A 177 -13.52 -15.57 16.35
N LEU A 178 -12.29 -15.76 15.84
CA LEU A 178 -11.07 -15.57 16.63
C LEU A 178 -10.48 -14.18 16.41
N LEU A 179 -10.45 -13.36 17.49
CA LEU A 179 -9.84 -12.03 17.48
C LEU A 179 -10.28 -11.21 16.24
N PRO A 180 -11.58 -10.99 16.02
CA PRO A 180 -12.08 -10.36 14.81
C PRO A 180 -11.50 -8.94 14.67
N ALA A 181 -10.74 -8.70 13.60
CA ALA A 181 -10.24 -7.38 13.28
C ALA A 181 -11.35 -6.56 12.64
N ASP A 182 -11.99 -5.73 13.45
CA ASP A 182 -13.07 -4.87 13.04
C ASP A 182 -12.55 -3.65 12.27
N PRO A 183 -13.05 -3.37 11.04
CA PRO A 183 -12.62 -2.21 10.26
C PRO A 183 -12.92 -0.87 10.96
N TRP A 184 -14.00 -0.79 11.73
CA TRP A 184 -14.32 0.40 12.52
C TRP A 184 -13.26 0.66 13.58
N THR A 185 -12.87 -0.37 14.33
CA THR A 185 -11.79 -0.28 15.32
C THR A 185 -10.47 0.12 14.67
N ALA A 186 -10.16 -0.39 13.46
CA ALA A 186 -8.97 0.00 12.70
C ALA A 186 -9.02 1.48 12.28
N LEU A 187 -10.18 1.99 11.86
CA LEU A 187 -10.39 3.41 11.56
C LEU A 187 -10.15 4.28 12.80
N VAL A 188 -10.77 3.91 13.94
CA VAL A 188 -10.60 4.63 15.22
C VAL A 188 -9.14 4.65 15.65
N GLN A 189 -8.43 3.52 15.59
CA GLN A 189 -7.00 3.43 15.91
C GLN A 189 -6.15 4.30 14.98
N ALA A 190 -6.49 4.38 13.69
CA ALA A 190 -5.80 5.24 12.74
C ALA A 190 -6.01 6.73 13.03
N LEU A 191 -7.18 7.13 13.52
CA LEU A 191 -7.48 8.49 14.00
C LEU A 191 -6.72 8.78 15.30
N GLU A 192 -6.76 7.85 16.26
CA GLU A 192 -6.02 7.97 17.53
C GLU A 192 -4.52 8.10 17.32
N LEU A 193 -3.95 7.39 16.35
CA LEU A 193 -2.52 7.47 16.02
C LEU A 193 -2.12 8.89 15.63
N ARG A 194 -2.97 9.62 14.90
CA ARG A 194 -2.74 11.00 14.50
C ARG A 194 -2.83 11.96 15.67
N LEU A 195 -3.83 11.77 16.54
CA LEU A 195 -3.95 12.54 17.79
C LEU A 195 -2.78 12.27 18.74
N ASN A 196 -2.32 11.03 18.84
CA ASN A 196 -1.14 10.67 19.63
C ASN A 196 0.14 11.32 19.10
N ALA A 197 0.31 11.37 17.78
CA ALA A 197 1.43 12.04 17.14
C ALA A 197 1.41 13.55 17.45
N ALA A 198 0.25 14.20 17.36
CA ALA A 198 0.08 15.61 17.73
C ALA A 198 0.38 15.85 19.21
N SER A 199 -0.11 14.99 20.11
CA SER A 199 0.20 15.07 21.55
C SER A 199 1.69 14.91 21.82
N ALA A 200 2.36 13.99 21.16
CA ALA A 200 3.80 13.76 21.34
C ALA A 200 4.63 14.97 20.89
N SER A 201 4.29 15.58 19.75
CA SER A 201 4.94 16.80 19.25
C SER A 201 4.70 17.99 20.17
N LEU A 202 3.46 18.21 20.64
CA LEU A 202 3.17 19.28 21.61
C LEU A 202 3.92 19.08 22.93
N ASN A 203 3.94 17.86 23.47
CA ASN A 203 4.69 17.54 24.69
C ASN A 203 6.20 17.82 24.54
N ARG A 204 6.75 17.59 23.34
CA ARG A 204 8.14 17.92 23.04
C ARG A 204 8.35 19.42 23.07
N VAL A 205 7.51 20.19 22.36
CA VAL A 205 7.57 21.66 22.36
C VAL A 205 7.49 22.24 23.79
N ILE A 206 6.62 21.67 24.63
CA ILE A 206 6.47 22.10 26.03
C ILE A 206 7.73 21.78 26.86
N ARG A 207 8.39 20.64 26.61
CA ARG A 207 9.60 20.23 27.37
C ARG A 207 10.84 20.99 26.94
N GLU A 208 11.01 21.18 25.64
CA GLU A 208 12.22 21.76 25.05
C GLU A 208 12.16 23.29 24.96
N GLY A 209 10.97 23.89 25.12
CA GLY A 209 10.75 25.32 24.94
C GLY A 209 11.06 25.82 23.52
N SER A 210 11.18 24.90 22.58
CA SER A 210 11.50 25.19 21.19
C SER A 210 10.71 24.32 20.24
N ALA A 211 10.34 24.86 19.08
CA ALA A 211 9.69 24.14 18.00
C ALA A 211 10.70 23.90 16.87
N GLY A 212 10.79 22.68 16.35
CA GLY A 212 11.67 22.32 15.23
C GLY A 212 12.89 21.46 15.62
N GLY A 213 13.69 21.10 14.65
CA GLY A 213 15.03 20.52 14.85
C GLY A 213 15.17 19.01 14.79
N GLN A 214 14.11 18.22 14.70
CA GLN A 214 14.20 16.77 14.50
C GLN A 214 13.21 16.27 13.46
N THR A 215 13.73 15.56 12.46
CA THR A 215 12.89 14.90 11.45
C THR A 215 12.40 13.56 11.98
N ASN A 216 11.16 13.50 12.43
CA ASN A 216 10.52 12.24 12.79
C ASN A 216 9.95 11.56 11.53
N GLN A 217 10.70 10.59 10.98
CA GLN A 217 10.33 9.87 9.76
C GLN A 217 8.95 9.18 9.86
N SER A 218 8.57 8.72 11.06
CA SER A 218 7.26 8.08 11.27
C SER A 218 6.11 9.09 11.17
N LEU A 219 6.30 10.29 11.68
CA LEU A 219 5.32 11.38 11.57
C LEU A 219 5.20 11.87 10.13
N LEU A 220 6.33 12.00 9.43
CA LEU A 220 6.34 12.36 8.02
C LEU A 220 5.57 11.33 7.18
N ASN A 221 5.83 10.04 7.39
CA ASN A 221 5.10 8.96 6.71
C ASN A 221 3.59 8.99 7.03
N LEU A 222 3.23 9.37 8.26
CA LEU A 222 1.82 9.50 8.66
C LEU A 222 1.14 10.68 7.93
N ALA A 223 1.84 11.80 7.82
CA ALA A 223 1.37 12.99 7.12
C ALA A 223 1.23 12.74 5.60
N THR A 224 2.21 12.08 4.99
CA THR A 224 2.23 11.82 3.53
C THR A 224 1.21 10.77 3.09
N ARG A 225 1.00 9.70 3.86
CA ARG A 225 -0.05 8.69 3.56
C ARG A 225 -1.47 9.25 3.57
N GLY A 226 -1.68 10.43 4.14
CA GLY A 226 -2.95 11.13 4.12
C GLY A 226 -4.14 10.33 4.66
N GLY A 227 -5.31 10.51 4.03
CA GLY A 227 -6.57 9.86 4.40
C GLY A 227 -6.87 8.54 3.68
N THR A 228 -6.11 8.19 2.64
CA THR A 228 -6.43 7.07 1.75
C THR A 228 -6.62 5.72 2.47
N PRO A 229 -5.73 5.30 3.41
CA PRO A 229 -5.93 4.06 4.14
C PRO A 229 -7.19 4.08 5.03
N MET A 230 -7.49 5.24 5.63
CA MET A 230 -8.68 5.41 6.49
C MET A 230 -9.97 5.34 5.68
N LEU A 231 -9.99 5.86 4.45
CA LEU A 231 -11.13 5.70 3.52
C LEU A 231 -11.34 4.22 3.16
N GLY A 232 -10.27 3.45 3.03
CA GLY A 232 -10.34 2.00 2.87
C GLY A 232 -11.03 1.32 4.07
N TYR A 233 -10.61 1.65 5.29
CA TYR A 233 -11.25 1.13 6.51
C TYR A 233 -12.72 1.56 6.62
N LEU A 234 -13.05 2.81 6.25
CA LEU A 234 -14.43 3.30 6.24
C LEU A 234 -15.30 2.50 5.26
N ASN A 235 -14.84 2.27 4.03
CA ASN A 235 -15.58 1.49 3.05
C ASN A 235 -15.89 0.06 3.56
N PHE A 236 -14.93 -0.60 4.21
CA PHE A 236 -15.13 -1.91 4.81
C PHE A 236 -16.02 -1.85 6.06
N ALA A 237 -15.93 -0.79 6.87
CA ALA A 237 -16.82 -0.58 8.00
C ALA A 237 -18.26 -0.39 7.56
N GLU A 238 -18.53 0.34 6.49
CA GLU A 238 -19.87 0.51 5.92
C GLU A 238 -20.47 -0.76 5.31
N MET A 239 -19.62 -1.66 4.82
CA MET A 239 -20.07 -2.99 4.38
C MET A 239 -20.56 -3.82 5.56
N GLN A 240 -19.92 -3.67 6.72
CA GLN A 240 -20.25 -4.41 7.93
C GLN A 240 -21.35 -3.77 8.77
N TYR A 241 -21.40 -2.44 8.82
CA TYR A 241 -22.34 -1.61 9.58
C TYR A 241 -23.08 -0.70 8.62
N PRO A 242 -24.22 -1.15 8.03
CA PRO A 242 -24.97 -0.37 7.05
C PRO A 242 -25.44 0.99 7.55
N GLU A 243 -25.62 1.16 8.87
CA GLU A 243 -25.97 2.42 9.53
C GLU A 243 -24.91 3.52 9.31
N LEU A 244 -23.62 3.15 9.09
CA LEU A 244 -22.59 4.13 8.83
C LEU A 244 -22.70 4.80 7.46
N LYS A 245 -23.45 4.19 6.50
CA LYS A 245 -23.66 4.76 5.16
C LYS A 245 -24.34 6.13 5.20
N HIS A 246 -25.25 6.34 6.16
CA HIS A 246 -25.89 7.64 6.34
C HIS A 246 -24.91 8.70 6.84
N ARG A 247 -23.81 8.29 7.48
CA ARG A 247 -22.76 9.16 8.02
C ARG A 247 -21.53 9.25 7.10
N HIS A 248 -21.57 8.65 5.90
CA HIS A 248 -20.44 8.62 4.97
C HIS A 248 -19.81 10.01 4.72
N PRO A 249 -20.57 11.06 4.33
CA PRO A 249 -20.00 12.38 4.06
C PRO A 249 -19.26 12.95 5.27
N PHE A 250 -19.84 12.80 6.44
CA PHE A 250 -19.30 13.22 7.72
C PHE A 250 -18.00 12.50 8.09
N LEU A 251 -17.97 11.17 7.97
CA LEU A 251 -16.78 10.37 8.27
C LEU A 251 -15.64 10.67 7.29
N VAL A 252 -15.96 10.93 6.02
CA VAL A 252 -14.99 11.40 5.02
C VAL A 252 -14.41 12.75 5.41
N GLU A 253 -15.22 13.68 5.91
CA GLU A 253 -14.77 14.98 6.40
C GLU A 253 -13.86 14.83 7.63
N THR A 254 -14.24 13.98 8.59
CA THR A 254 -13.42 13.65 9.77
C THR A 254 -12.06 13.05 9.37
N ILE A 255 -12.03 12.14 8.40
CA ILE A 255 -10.80 11.56 7.85
C ILE A 255 -9.94 12.63 7.19
N SER A 256 -10.55 13.53 6.42
CA SER A 256 -9.85 14.66 5.82
C SER A 256 -9.24 15.56 6.90
N ALA A 257 -10.01 15.93 7.91
CA ALA A 257 -9.54 16.76 9.03
C ALA A 257 -8.41 16.09 9.83
N ALA A 258 -8.50 14.76 10.04
CA ALA A 258 -7.42 13.99 10.69
C ALA A 258 -6.13 13.97 9.86
N SER A 259 -6.23 13.94 8.54
CA SER A 259 -5.08 14.00 7.64
C SER A 259 -4.42 15.38 7.71
N HIS A 260 -5.22 16.43 7.80
CA HIS A 260 -4.71 17.79 7.99
C HIS A 260 -4.04 17.98 9.37
N LEU A 261 -4.58 17.34 10.40
CA LEU A 261 -3.95 17.37 11.73
C LEU A 261 -2.55 16.74 11.69
N ALA A 262 -2.38 15.61 11.00
CA ALA A 262 -1.07 14.99 10.81
C ALA A 262 -0.10 15.92 10.06
N ASN A 263 -0.59 16.62 9.02
CA ASN A 263 0.20 17.57 8.25
C ASN A 263 0.63 18.78 9.09
N ALA A 264 -0.30 19.37 9.86
CA ALA A 264 -0.01 20.47 10.75
C ALA A 264 1.00 20.07 11.84
N THR A 265 0.88 18.84 12.34
CA THR A 265 1.84 18.29 13.32
C THR A 265 3.23 18.12 12.71
N ALA A 266 3.32 17.63 11.46
CA ALA A 266 4.60 17.50 10.75
C ALA A 266 5.23 18.90 10.53
N SER A 267 4.44 19.92 10.19
CA SER A 267 4.93 21.28 10.02
C SER A 267 5.54 21.89 11.30
N LEU A 268 5.12 21.41 12.46
CA LEU A 268 5.66 21.83 13.77
C LEU A 268 7.10 21.30 14.00
N GLU A 269 7.42 20.12 13.48
CA GLU A 269 8.72 19.45 13.65
C GLU A 269 9.76 19.84 12.58
N PHE A 270 9.34 20.25 11.39
CA PHE A 270 10.20 20.41 10.20
C PHE A 270 10.98 21.74 10.12
N ARG A 271 11.16 22.50 11.21
CA ARG A 271 11.74 23.84 11.14
C ARG A 271 12.98 24.07 11.98
N ASP A 272 13.66 25.19 11.59
CA ASP A 272 14.71 25.82 12.40
C ASP A 272 14.18 26.07 13.82
N THR A 273 14.99 25.66 14.78
CA THR A 273 14.71 25.81 16.20
C THR A 273 14.39 27.27 16.54
N LYS A 274 13.13 27.55 16.88
CA LYS A 274 12.73 28.83 17.44
C LYS A 274 12.31 28.66 18.89
N ALA A 275 12.76 29.59 19.74
CA ALA A 275 12.27 29.69 21.10
C ALA A 275 10.76 30.00 21.06
N VAL A 276 9.99 29.30 21.89
CA VAL A 276 8.54 29.43 22.01
C VAL A 276 8.25 30.41 23.12
N SER A 277 7.32 31.38 22.90
CA SER A 277 6.94 32.34 23.91
C SER A 277 6.20 31.69 25.09
N SER A 278 6.16 32.35 26.25
CA SER A 278 5.44 31.84 27.42
C SER A 278 3.94 31.67 27.14
N ASP A 279 3.36 32.52 26.32
CA ASP A 279 1.95 32.47 25.94
C ASP A 279 1.68 31.33 24.99
N ASP A 280 2.57 31.08 24.03
CA ASP A 280 2.49 29.91 23.15
C ASP A 280 2.62 28.56 23.90
N LEU A 281 3.41 28.52 24.99
CA LEU A 281 3.48 27.35 25.87
C LEU A 281 2.16 27.06 26.61
N ILE A 282 1.46 28.12 27.03
CA ILE A 282 0.13 28.01 27.65
C ILE A 282 -0.86 27.48 26.61
N HIS A 283 -0.81 28.00 25.37
CA HIS A 283 -1.63 27.53 24.26
C HIS A 283 -1.36 26.07 23.94
N ALA A 284 -0.10 25.65 23.87
CA ALA A 284 0.28 24.26 23.63
C ALA A 284 -0.31 23.31 24.69
N LYS A 285 -0.30 23.70 25.97
CA LYS A 285 -0.94 22.95 27.06
C LYS A 285 -2.47 22.85 26.89
N THR A 286 -3.10 23.93 26.46
CA THR A 286 -4.55 23.96 26.20
C THR A 286 -4.91 23.03 25.03
N LEU A 287 -4.17 23.07 23.93
CA LEU A 287 -4.35 22.17 22.79
C LEU A 287 -4.14 20.71 23.19
N LEU A 288 -3.18 20.43 24.07
CA LEU A 288 -2.94 19.08 24.60
C LEU A 288 -4.16 18.54 25.36
N SER A 289 -4.79 19.40 26.20
CA SER A 289 -6.01 19.01 26.93
C SER A 289 -7.20 18.76 25.99
N GLU A 290 -7.30 19.52 24.90
CA GLU A 290 -8.31 19.33 23.87
C GLU A 290 -8.13 18.00 23.12
N ILE A 291 -6.88 17.68 22.73
CA ILE A 291 -6.58 16.38 22.13
C ILE A 291 -6.98 15.23 23.04
N ALA A 292 -6.74 15.34 24.35
CA ALA A 292 -7.13 14.33 25.31
C ALA A 292 -8.65 14.13 25.37
N GLN A 293 -9.44 15.22 25.29
CA GLN A 293 -10.89 15.14 25.23
C GLN A 293 -11.38 14.49 23.92
N LEU A 294 -10.83 14.91 22.78
CA LEU A 294 -11.18 14.33 21.49
C LEU A 294 -10.87 12.84 21.44
N LYS A 295 -9.74 12.44 22.01
CA LYS A 295 -9.34 11.04 22.07
C LYS A 295 -10.31 10.19 22.89
N SER A 296 -10.82 10.71 24.02
CA SER A 296 -11.78 9.97 24.86
C SER A 296 -13.15 9.82 24.19
N SER A 297 -13.48 10.66 23.21
CA SER A 297 -14.77 10.65 22.50
C SER A 297 -14.78 9.79 21.22
N LEU A 298 -13.59 9.39 20.70
CA LEU A 298 -13.48 8.62 19.46
C LEU A 298 -14.12 7.21 19.49
N PRO A 299 -14.06 6.42 20.60
CA PRO A 299 -14.56 5.04 20.59
C PRO A 299 -16.10 4.92 20.48
N GLU A 300 -16.84 5.96 20.84
CA GLU A 300 -18.29 5.92 20.86
C GLU A 300 -18.88 6.29 19.50
N LYS A 301 -19.58 5.31 18.90
CA LYS A 301 -20.26 5.48 17.59
C LYS A 301 -21.31 6.60 17.56
N GLU A 302 -21.77 7.05 18.74
CA GLU A 302 -22.93 7.93 18.87
C GLU A 302 -22.69 9.20 19.67
N ARG A 303 -21.50 9.38 20.27
CA ARG A 303 -21.27 10.53 21.15
C ARG A 303 -21.14 11.83 20.36
N VAL A 304 -22.09 12.73 20.60
CA VAL A 304 -22.04 14.11 20.13
C VAL A 304 -21.19 14.91 21.13
N LEU A 305 -20.07 15.45 20.66
CA LEU A 305 -19.29 16.42 21.44
C LEU A 305 -20.10 17.71 21.61
N SER A 306 -20.10 18.27 22.82
CA SER A 306 -20.70 19.59 23.04
C SER A 306 -19.90 20.67 22.31
N SER A 307 -20.60 21.54 21.60
CA SER A 307 -20.00 22.71 20.95
C SER A 307 -19.27 23.59 22.00
N ARG A 308 -18.06 24.00 21.68
CA ARG A 308 -17.32 24.94 22.51
C ARG A 308 -17.95 26.32 22.41
N LYS A 309 -18.26 26.91 23.55
CA LYS A 309 -18.92 28.24 23.60
C LYS A 309 -17.96 29.42 23.37
N THR A 310 -16.67 29.25 23.55
CA THR A 310 -15.66 30.31 23.40
C THR A 310 -14.51 29.88 22.49
N PRO A 311 -14.17 30.68 21.47
CA PRO A 311 -12.98 30.43 20.64
C PRO A 311 -11.71 30.58 21.49
N LEU A 312 -10.70 29.79 21.22
CA LEU A 312 -9.38 29.94 21.83
C LEU A 312 -8.69 31.18 21.23
N PRO A 313 -7.95 31.96 22.03
CA PRO A 313 -7.10 33.01 21.48
C PRO A 313 -6.08 32.39 20.51
N LEU A 314 -5.63 33.18 19.54
CA LEU A 314 -4.71 32.69 18.50
C LEU A 314 -3.27 32.70 19.02
N PRO A 315 -2.50 31.60 18.88
CA PRO A 315 -1.09 31.56 19.23
C PRO A 315 -0.26 32.49 18.36
N GLU A 316 0.84 33.01 18.88
CA GLU A 316 1.79 33.85 18.11
C GLU A 316 2.57 32.98 17.11
N LEU A 317 2.90 31.75 17.48
CA LEU A 317 3.62 30.82 16.62
C LEU A 317 2.72 30.27 15.49
N PRO A 318 3.03 30.55 14.21
CA PRO A 318 2.18 30.14 13.07
C PRO A 318 1.90 28.66 13.00
N GLN A 319 2.84 27.82 13.44
CA GLN A 319 2.69 26.37 13.43
C GLN A 319 1.68 25.88 14.47
N LEU A 320 1.70 26.48 15.67
CA LEU A 320 0.70 26.18 16.70
C LEU A 320 -0.68 26.64 16.26
N ARG A 321 -0.78 27.78 15.57
CA ARG A 321 -2.02 28.27 14.96
C ARG A 321 -2.55 27.31 13.90
N GLU A 322 -1.67 26.80 13.04
CA GLU A 322 -2.04 25.79 12.04
C GLU A 322 -2.55 24.49 12.69
N LEU A 323 -1.90 24.05 13.76
CA LEU A 323 -2.32 22.89 14.53
C LEU A 323 -3.67 23.14 15.24
N GLN A 324 -3.87 24.32 15.80
CA GLN A 324 -5.14 24.71 16.41
C GLN A 324 -6.28 24.66 15.38
N PHE A 325 -6.14 25.28 14.22
CA PHE A 325 -7.15 25.23 13.15
C PHE A 325 -7.42 23.80 12.66
N ALA A 326 -6.39 22.97 12.54
CA ALA A 326 -6.58 21.57 12.17
C ALA A 326 -7.37 20.80 13.24
N LEU A 327 -7.11 21.07 14.52
CA LEU A 327 -7.79 20.47 15.64
C LEU A 327 -9.26 20.94 15.75
N GLU A 328 -9.50 22.23 15.58
CA GLU A 328 -10.85 22.79 15.52
C GLU A 328 -11.66 22.20 14.37
N SER A 329 -11.08 22.11 13.17
CA SER A 329 -11.71 21.47 12.01
C SER A 329 -12.03 20.00 12.27
N PHE A 330 -11.14 19.26 12.94
CA PHE A 330 -11.37 17.88 13.33
C PHE A 330 -12.51 17.76 14.34
N ARG A 331 -12.53 18.62 15.35
CA ARG A 331 -13.63 18.69 16.34
C ARG A 331 -14.96 19.04 15.69
N ASP A 332 -14.98 20.08 14.85
CA ASP A 332 -16.20 20.53 14.17
C ASP A 332 -16.77 19.45 13.26
N SER A 333 -15.91 18.71 12.55
CA SER A 333 -16.34 17.55 11.80
C SER A 333 -16.93 16.45 12.68
N MET A 334 -16.58 16.34 13.96
CA MET A 334 -17.18 15.40 14.90
C MET A 334 -18.50 15.89 15.53
N ILE A 335 -18.73 17.20 15.56
CA ILE A 335 -19.93 17.81 16.15
C ILE A 335 -21.09 17.88 15.15
N HIS A 336 -20.83 18.39 13.95
CA HIS A 336 -21.87 18.67 12.96
C HIS A 336 -22.44 17.43 12.24
N GLY A 337 -21.79 16.30 12.33
CA GLY A 337 -22.22 15.05 11.70
C GLY A 337 -23.46 14.38 12.30
N ALA A 338 -24.00 14.93 13.39
CA ALA A 338 -25.15 14.34 14.07
C ALA A 338 -26.48 15.02 13.70
N SER A 339 -26.49 16.24 13.14
CA SER A 339 -27.71 17.04 13.13
C SER A 339 -28.35 17.35 11.77
N ASP A 340 -27.65 17.34 10.62
CA ASP A 340 -28.23 18.00 9.43
C ASP A 340 -28.00 17.39 8.05
N TYR A 341 -27.73 16.09 7.90
CA TYR A 341 -27.74 15.52 6.55
C TYR A 341 -29.07 14.83 6.23
N SER A 342 -30.09 15.64 5.87
CA SER A 342 -31.18 15.19 5.02
C SER A 342 -30.57 14.73 3.68
N SER A 343 -30.82 13.47 3.37
CA SER A 343 -30.40 12.68 2.22
C SER A 343 -30.21 13.47 0.90
N THR A 344 -29.06 14.03 0.66
CA THR A 344 -28.62 14.28 -0.70
C THR A 344 -28.20 12.92 -1.26
N ASN A 345 -29.03 12.37 -2.12
CA ASN A 345 -28.75 11.19 -2.93
C ASN A 345 -27.49 11.49 -3.76
N VAL A 346 -26.33 11.17 -3.23
CA VAL A 346 -25.11 11.06 -4.05
C VAL A 346 -25.37 9.93 -5.02
N ALA A 347 -25.72 10.28 -6.24
CA ALA A 347 -25.95 9.33 -7.32
C ALA A 347 -24.70 8.41 -7.39
N LYS A 348 -24.90 7.15 -7.06
CA LYS A 348 -23.87 6.12 -7.24
C LYS A 348 -23.60 6.00 -8.73
N THR A 349 -22.60 6.71 -9.22
CA THR A 349 -22.06 6.45 -10.54
C THR A 349 -21.60 5.00 -10.58
N LYS A 350 -22.30 4.17 -11.34
CA LYS A 350 -21.91 2.77 -11.56
C LYS A 350 -20.51 2.80 -12.16
N LYS A 351 -19.50 2.32 -11.39
CA LYS A 351 -18.15 2.17 -11.93
C LYS A 351 -18.22 1.20 -13.11
N PRO A 352 -17.66 1.54 -14.28
CA PRO A 352 -17.61 0.63 -15.41
C PRO A 352 -16.87 -0.65 -15.03
N LEU A 353 -17.24 -1.79 -15.64
CA LEU A 353 -16.63 -3.11 -15.35
C LEU A 353 -15.15 -3.17 -15.76
N PHE A 354 -14.76 -2.42 -16.78
CA PHE A 354 -13.40 -2.31 -17.26
C PHE A 354 -12.85 -0.90 -17.02
N SER A 355 -11.53 -0.77 -16.88
CA SER A 355 -10.89 0.54 -16.86
C SER A 355 -11.18 1.29 -18.15
N ALA A 356 -11.25 2.61 -18.10
CA ALA A 356 -11.60 3.43 -19.25
C ALA A 356 -10.63 3.26 -20.45
N ASP A 357 -9.38 2.88 -20.16
CA ASP A 357 -8.31 2.66 -21.13
C ASP A 357 -8.06 1.18 -21.48
N ALA A 358 -8.92 0.25 -21.02
CA ALA A 358 -8.72 -1.20 -21.13
C ALA A 358 -8.41 -1.66 -22.55
N PHE A 359 -9.08 -1.11 -23.55
CA PHE A 359 -8.98 -1.50 -24.96
C PHE A 359 -8.21 -0.50 -25.83
N THR A 360 -7.84 0.67 -25.29
CA THR A 360 -7.13 1.73 -26.01
C THR A 360 -5.64 1.76 -25.69
N ASN A 361 -5.24 1.31 -24.51
CA ASN A 361 -3.86 1.32 -24.05
C ASN A 361 -3.15 -0.01 -24.37
N PRO A 362 -2.19 -0.02 -25.32
CA PRO A 362 -1.48 -1.23 -25.73
C PRO A 362 -0.65 -1.86 -24.59
N ALA A 363 -0.32 -1.12 -23.54
CA ALA A 363 0.48 -1.61 -22.42
C ALA A 363 -0.19 -2.80 -21.69
N HIS A 364 -1.53 -2.86 -21.67
CA HIS A 364 -2.24 -3.99 -21.06
C HIS A 364 -2.05 -5.28 -21.85
N VAL A 365 -2.12 -5.20 -23.19
CA VAL A 365 -1.89 -6.34 -24.09
C VAL A 365 -0.43 -6.77 -24.05
N GLN A 366 0.51 -5.82 -24.12
CA GLN A 366 1.94 -6.08 -24.07
C GLN A 366 2.33 -6.79 -22.75
N PHE A 367 1.77 -6.34 -21.63
CA PHE A 367 1.97 -6.99 -20.33
C PHE A 367 1.47 -8.44 -20.34
N ALA A 368 0.24 -8.67 -20.78
CA ALA A 368 -0.33 -10.01 -20.86
C ALA A 368 0.49 -10.93 -21.76
N LEU A 369 0.94 -10.46 -22.93
CA LEU A 369 1.80 -11.20 -23.85
C LEU A 369 3.16 -11.53 -23.23
N LYS A 370 3.82 -10.58 -22.54
CA LYS A 370 5.10 -10.82 -21.86
C LYS A 370 5.01 -11.98 -20.86
N VAL A 371 3.97 -11.95 -20.02
CA VAL A 371 3.79 -13.00 -19.00
C VAL A 371 3.43 -14.34 -19.62
N THR A 372 2.54 -14.33 -20.61
CA THR A 372 2.16 -15.55 -21.35
C THR A 372 3.39 -16.18 -22.00
N PHE A 373 4.21 -15.38 -22.67
CA PHE A 373 5.44 -15.88 -23.29
C PHE A 373 6.42 -16.46 -22.25
N ALA A 374 6.61 -15.75 -21.11
CA ALA A 374 7.48 -16.24 -20.03
C ALA A 374 6.99 -17.58 -19.46
N ALA A 375 5.70 -17.67 -19.18
CA ALA A 375 5.09 -18.86 -18.61
C ALA A 375 5.16 -20.05 -19.59
N MET A 376 4.79 -19.83 -20.85
CA MET A 376 4.81 -20.86 -21.89
C MET A 376 6.25 -21.31 -22.22
N PHE A 377 7.22 -20.40 -22.21
CA PHE A 377 8.63 -20.76 -22.36
C PHE A 377 9.08 -21.69 -21.23
N CYS A 378 8.77 -21.34 -19.96
CA CYS A 378 9.09 -22.22 -18.83
C CYS A 378 8.38 -23.57 -18.91
N TYR A 379 7.11 -23.58 -19.35
CA TYR A 379 6.34 -24.81 -19.58
C TYR A 379 7.02 -25.73 -20.62
N THR A 380 7.37 -25.16 -21.77
CA THR A 380 8.05 -25.92 -22.85
C THR A 380 9.41 -26.42 -22.39
N LEU A 381 10.15 -25.58 -21.63
CA LEU A 381 11.50 -25.92 -21.17
C LEU A 381 11.51 -27.08 -20.18
N TYR A 382 10.63 -27.06 -19.13
CA TYR A 382 10.65 -28.17 -18.17
C TYR A 382 10.13 -29.47 -18.76
N ASN A 383 9.22 -29.43 -19.74
CA ASN A 383 8.77 -30.59 -20.49
C ASN A 383 9.87 -31.12 -21.41
N ALA A 384 10.58 -30.26 -22.13
CA ALA A 384 11.70 -30.65 -22.98
C ALA A 384 12.86 -31.29 -22.19
N LEU A 385 13.09 -30.84 -20.95
CA LEU A 385 14.09 -31.37 -20.03
C LEU A 385 13.60 -32.65 -19.33
N HIS A 386 12.35 -33.05 -19.51
CA HIS A 386 11.71 -34.17 -18.77
C HIS A 386 11.87 -34.01 -17.24
N TRP A 387 11.78 -32.76 -16.75
CA TRP A 387 11.96 -32.42 -15.33
C TRP A 387 10.72 -31.72 -14.73
N PRO A 388 9.65 -32.48 -14.43
CA PRO A 388 8.39 -31.92 -13.93
C PRO A 388 8.54 -31.24 -12.54
N GLY A 389 9.57 -31.58 -11.76
CA GLY A 389 9.85 -30.98 -10.46
C GLY A 389 10.05 -29.45 -10.53
N ILE A 390 10.51 -28.90 -11.67
CA ILE A 390 10.71 -27.46 -11.85
C ILE A 390 9.50 -26.74 -12.46
N SER A 391 8.33 -27.38 -12.52
CA SER A 391 7.06 -26.76 -12.97
C SER A 391 6.68 -25.48 -12.20
N THR A 392 7.22 -25.30 -10.99
CA THR A 392 7.11 -24.05 -10.24
C THR A 392 7.65 -22.82 -10.99
N SER A 393 8.47 -22.99 -12.05
CA SER A 393 8.93 -21.91 -12.92
C SER A 393 7.77 -21.25 -13.67
N PHE A 394 6.83 -22.05 -14.20
CA PHE A 394 5.60 -21.58 -14.83
C PHE A 394 4.76 -20.73 -13.87
N ILE A 395 4.50 -21.25 -12.67
CA ILE A 395 3.76 -20.56 -11.61
C ILE A 395 4.46 -19.25 -11.23
N THR A 396 5.79 -19.27 -11.13
CA THR A 396 6.59 -18.12 -10.75
C THR A 396 6.42 -16.97 -11.73
N CYS A 397 6.47 -17.21 -13.04
CA CYS A 397 6.28 -16.18 -14.07
C CYS A 397 4.96 -15.43 -13.90
N CYS A 398 3.88 -16.13 -13.58
CA CYS A 398 2.56 -15.51 -13.38
C CYS A 398 2.45 -14.70 -12.09
N PHE A 399 3.03 -15.22 -10.98
CA PHE A 399 2.87 -14.55 -9.67
C PHE A 399 3.80 -13.38 -9.42
N ILE A 400 4.98 -13.32 -10.04
CA ILE A 400 5.92 -12.21 -9.84
C ILE A 400 5.65 -11.03 -10.78
N ALA A 401 4.95 -11.27 -11.89
CA ALA A 401 4.65 -10.23 -12.87
C ALA A 401 3.85 -9.09 -12.25
N LEU A 402 4.38 -7.88 -12.34
CA LEU A 402 3.78 -6.62 -11.88
C LEU A 402 3.86 -5.56 -12.98
N GLY A 403 3.25 -4.41 -12.72
CA GLY A 403 3.10 -3.33 -13.69
C GLY A 403 4.40 -2.69 -14.19
N ASN A 404 5.52 -2.91 -13.50
CA ASN A 404 6.83 -2.40 -13.92
C ASN A 404 7.97 -3.35 -13.55
N THR A 405 9.12 -3.13 -14.17
CA THR A 405 10.32 -3.98 -14.00
C THR A 405 10.83 -3.96 -12.56
N GLY A 406 10.91 -2.79 -11.92
CA GLY A 406 11.40 -2.66 -10.55
C GLY A 406 10.54 -3.43 -9.53
N ALA A 407 9.22 -3.29 -9.62
CA ALA A 407 8.27 -4.03 -8.78
C ALA A 407 8.38 -5.55 -8.98
N THR A 408 8.53 -5.99 -10.24
CA THR A 408 8.68 -7.40 -10.59
C THR A 408 9.96 -7.98 -9.99
N ILE A 409 11.08 -7.27 -10.08
CA ILE A 409 12.37 -7.68 -9.49
C ILE A 409 12.27 -7.74 -7.96
N TYR A 410 11.72 -6.71 -7.33
CA TYR A 410 11.55 -6.67 -5.88
C TYR A 410 10.74 -7.88 -5.38
N LYS A 411 9.60 -8.15 -6.01
CA LYS A 411 8.75 -9.30 -5.69
C LYS A 411 9.45 -10.64 -5.93
N SER A 412 10.30 -10.71 -6.95
CA SER A 412 11.13 -11.88 -7.25
C SER A 412 12.12 -12.18 -6.12
N TRP A 413 12.80 -11.17 -5.60
CA TRP A 413 13.69 -11.33 -4.45
C TRP A 413 12.95 -11.77 -3.19
N LEU A 414 11.78 -11.20 -2.89
CA LEU A 414 10.96 -11.63 -1.76
C LEU A 414 10.53 -13.10 -1.91
N ARG A 415 10.19 -13.51 -3.14
CA ARG A 415 9.85 -14.90 -3.43
C ARG A 415 11.03 -15.82 -3.21
N PHE A 416 12.18 -15.48 -3.76
CA PHE A 416 13.39 -16.28 -3.65
C PHE A 416 13.84 -16.44 -2.18
N PHE A 417 14.02 -15.35 -1.46
CA PHE A 417 14.46 -15.41 -0.06
C PHE A 417 13.41 -16.03 0.87
N GLY A 418 12.13 -15.77 0.64
CA GLY A 418 11.05 -16.41 1.38
C GLY A 418 11.05 -17.93 1.19
N CYS A 419 11.15 -18.40 -0.05
CA CYS A 419 11.22 -19.83 -0.36
C CYS A 419 12.52 -20.47 0.15
N LEU A 420 13.65 -19.80 0.04
CA LEU A 420 14.93 -20.30 0.55
C LEU A 420 14.86 -20.48 2.08
N ALA A 421 14.37 -19.48 2.80
CA ALA A 421 14.23 -19.56 4.27
C ALA A 421 13.22 -20.64 4.69
N GLY A 422 12.04 -20.70 4.03
CA GLY A 422 11.03 -21.72 4.30
C GLY A 422 11.50 -23.13 3.95
N GLY A 423 12.18 -23.30 2.80
CA GLY A 423 12.78 -24.56 2.39
C GLY A 423 13.88 -25.02 3.34
N LEU A 424 14.74 -24.10 3.80
CA LEU A 424 15.79 -24.42 4.78
C LEU A 424 15.19 -24.84 6.13
N CYS A 425 14.17 -24.13 6.61
CA CYS A 425 13.44 -24.55 7.82
C CYS A 425 12.78 -25.91 7.64
N GLY A 426 12.18 -26.17 6.48
CA GLY A 426 11.62 -27.47 6.14
C GLY A 426 12.68 -28.58 6.08
N TYR A 427 13.82 -28.29 5.46
CA TYR A 427 14.97 -29.22 5.42
C TYR A 427 15.45 -29.59 6.83
N LEU A 428 15.67 -28.57 7.70
CA LEU A 428 16.07 -28.80 9.09
C LEU A 428 15.02 -29.60 9.88
N ALA A 429 13.74 -29.31 9.62
CA ALA A 429 12.65 -30.06 10.25
C ALA A 429 12.62 -31.53 9.81
N ILE A 430 12.82 -31.81 8.52
CA ILE A 430 12.89 -33.17 7.97
C ILE A 430 14.10 -33.92 8.56
N PHE A 431 15.24 -33.27 8.63
CA PHE A 431 16.47 -33.93 9.08
C PHE A 431 16.52 -34.13 10.61
N LEU A 432 16.09 -33.14 11.40
CA LEU A 432 16.26 -33.15 12.85
C LEU A 432 15.03 -33.63 13.62
N LEU A 433 13.83 -33.32 13.12
CA LEU A 433 12.58 -33.47 13.89
C LEU A 433 11.72 -34.63 13.37
N LEU A 434 11.52 -34.72 12.07
CA LEU A 434 10.58 -35.66 11.46
C LEU A 434 10.88 -37.12 11.79
N PRO A 435 12.16 -37.61 11.83
CA PRO A 435 12.46 -38.98 12.21
C PRO A 435 12.07 -39.40 13.63
N HIS A 436 11.86 -38.41 14.51
CA HIS A 436 11.48 -38.62 15.91
C HIS A 436 9.98 -38.40 16.18
N MET A 437 9.21 -38.02 15.14
CA MET A 437 7.79 -37.74 15.24
C MET A 437 6.94 -38.97 14.95
N VAL A 438 6.18 -39.43 15.95
CA VAL A 438 5.30 -40.60 15.87
C VAL A 438 3.82 -40.24 16.04
N SER A 439 3.50 -38.97 16.29
CA SER A 439 2.13 -38.53 16.58
C SER A 439 1.70 -37.33 15.76
N ILE A 440 0.40 -37.23 15.49
CA ILE A 440 -0.19 -36.05 14.84
C ILE A 440 0.05 -34.77 15.68
N THR A 441 0.11 -34.91 16.99
CA THR A 441 0.36 -33.77 17.91
C THR A 441 1.73 -33.15 17.66
N SER A 442 2.77 -33.97 17.45
CA SER A 442 4.13 -33.48 17.14
C SER A 442 4.17 -32.79 15.78
N LEU A 443 3.46 -33.33 14.78
CA LEU A 443 3.33 -32.69 13.45
C LEU A 443 2.61 -31.35 13.56
N VAL A 444 1.49 -31.29 14.28
CA VAL A 444 0.75 -30.03 14.47
C VAL A 444 1.61 -29.00 15.20
N LEU A 445 2.39 -29.40 16.20
CA LEU A 445 3.31 -28.49 16.89
C LEU A 445 4.39 -27.94 15.96
N LEU A 446 4.96 -28.79 15.10
CA LEU A 446 5.91 -28.35 14.07
C LEU A 446 5.27 -27.32 13.13
N ILE A 447 4.04 -27.59 12.67
CA ILE A 447 3.30 -26.67 11.80
C ILE A 447 2.99 -25.34 12.54
N VAL A 448 2.61 -25.39 13.81
CA VAL A 448 2.38 -24.19 14.62
C VAL A 448 3.64 -23.32 14.70
N VAL A 449 4.79 -23.91 14.96
CA VAL A 449 6.08 -23.18 15.02
C VAL A 449 6.42 -22.57 13.66
N GLY A 450 6.39 -23.37 12.58
CA GLY A 450 6.68 -22.88 11.22
C GLY A 450 5.68 -21.81 10.78
N SER A 451 4.39 -22.01 11.06
CA SER A 451 3.33 -21.02 10.77
C SER A 451 3.49 -19.73 11.57
N THR A 452 3.99 -19.80 12.80
CA THR A 452 4.25 -18.60 13.62
C THR A 452 5.38 -17.77 13.01
N LEU A 453 6.47 -18.41 12.59
CA LEU A 453 7.58 -17.73 11.91
C LEU A 453 7.11 -17.08 10.57
N ALA A 454 6.44 -17.87 9.75
CA ALA A 454 5.88 -17.41 8.48
C ALA A 454 4.85 -16.30 8.69
N GLY A 455 3.92 -16.51 9.62
CA GLY A 455 2.81 -15.59 9.93
C GLY A 455 3.28 -14.26 10.49
N TRP A 456 4.34 -14.26 11.31
CA TRP A 456 4.94 -13.03 11.80
C TRP A 456 5.49 -12.15 10.67
N VAL A 457 6.10 -12.76 9.67
CA VAL A 457 6.59 -12.04 8.47
C VAL A 457 5.43 -11.68 7.56
N ALA A 458 4.48 -12.59 7.33
CA ALA A 458 3.31 -12.35 6.45
C ALA A 458 2.36 -11.28 7.00
N ALA A 459 2.22 -11.20 8.33
CA ALA A 459 1.49 -10.12 9.00
C ALA A 459 2.31 -8.83 9.12
N GLY A 460 3.47 -8.72 8.49
CA GLY A 460 4.32 -7.54 8.45
C GLY A 460 3.81 -6.48 7.47
N THR A 461 4.67 -5.49 7.19
CA THR A 461 4.38 -4.47 6.17
C THR A 461 4.25 -5.09 4.78
N GLU A 462 3.61 -4.39 3.84
CA GLU A 462 3.50 -4.84 2.44
C GLU A 462 4.87 -5.12 1.80
N ARG A 463 5.93 -4.48 2.32
CA ARG A 463 7.31 -4.68 1.87
C ARG A 463 7.83 -6.11 2.09
N ILE A 464 7.46 -6.77 3.20
CA ILE A 464 7.98 -8.11 3.54
C ILE A 464 6.91 -9.19 3.57
N SER A 465 5.62 -8.84 3.61
CA SER A 465 4.51 -9.77 3.77
C SER A 465 4.52 -10.91 2.75
N TYR A 466 4.89 -10.62 1.51
CA TYR A 466 4.99 -11.63 0.45
C TYR A 466 6.09 -12.66 0.70
N ALA A 467 7.20 -12.29 1.34
CA ALA A 467 8.24 -13.24 1.73
C ALA A 467 7.73 -14.23 2.80
N GLY A 468 6.90 -13.76 3.76
CA GLY A 468 6.25 -14.62 4.74
C GLY A 468 5.30 -15.64 4.12
N LEU A 469 4.51 -15.21 3.12
CA LEU A 469 3.64 -16.09 2.35
C LEU A 469 4.46 -17.18 1.60
N GLN A 470 5.59 -16.81 1.00
CA GLN A 470 6.45 -17.74 0.28
C GLN A 470 7.21 -18.68 1.23
N PHE A 471 7.61 -18.19 2.41
CA PHE A 471 8.16 -19.02 3.46
C PHE A 471 7.17 -20.12 3.87
N ALA A 472 5.91 -19.75 4.17
CA ALA A 472 4.87 -20.71 4.51
C ALA A 472 4.68 -21.77 3.42
N PHE A 473 4.59 -21.34 2.16
CA PHE A 473 4.40 -22.23 1.03
C PHE A 473 5.55 -23.23 0.87
N ALA A 474 6.80 -22.76 0.89
CA ALA A 474 7.96 -23.63 0.78
C ALA A 474 8.07 -24.61 1.97
N PHE A 475 7.81 -24.13 3.20
CA PHE A 475 7.83 -24.94 4.39
C PHE A 475 6.78 -26.06 4.36
N TYR A 476 5.51 -25.74 4.02
CA TYR A 476 4.45 -26.76 3.95
C TYR A 476 4.69 -27.77 2.85
N LEU A 477 5.17 -27.33 1.71
CA LEU A 477 5.49 -28.22 0.61
C LEU A 477 6.69 -29.15 0.90
N SER A 478 7.56 -28.76 1.84
CA SER A 478 8.62 -29.64 2.33
C SER A 478 8.08 -30.70 3.30
N ILE A 479 7.14 -30.33 4.18
CA ILE A 479 6.64 -31.22 5.22
C ILE A 479 5.50 -32.14 4.72
N PHE A 480 4.57 -31.61 3.92
CA PHE A 480 3.41 -32.36 3.44
C PHE A 480 3.67 -32.97 2.05
N GLN A 481 4.57 -33.94 1.96
CA GLN A 481 4.84 -34.66 0.72
C GLN A 481 3.89 -35.86 0.55
N GLY A 482 3.25 -36.33 1.63
CA GLY A 482 2.28 -37.41 1.68
C GLY A 482 1.59 -37.45 3.04
N PHE A 483 0.98 -38.58 3.39
CA PHE A 483 0.36 -38.83 4.70
C PHE A 483 1.31 -39.53 5.66
N GLU A 484 2.50 -39.84 5.21
CA GLU A 484 3.59 -40.44 5.97
C GLU A 484 4.79 -39.50 6.02
N PRO A 485 5.68 -39.64 7.02
CA PRO A 485 6.93 -38.88 7.06
C PRO A 485 7.80 -39.21 5.84
N ASP A 486 7.93 -38.29 4.92
CA ASP A 486 8.82 -38.43 3.76
C ASP A 486 10.08 -37.57 3.93
N VAL A 487 11.24 -38.14 3.67
CA VAL A 487 12.56 -37.49 3.76
C VAL A 487 13.11 -37.10 2.39
N ASN A 488 12.26 -36.97 1.38
CA ASN A 488 12.67 -36.65 0.03
C ASN A 488 13.07 -35.16 -0.10
N LEU A 489 14.36 -34.93 -0.27
CA LEU A 489 14.92 -33.58 -0.42
C LEU A 489 14.88 -33.04 -1.85
N THR A 490 14.59 -33.90 -2.84
CA THR A 490 14.55 -33.50 -4.26
C THR A 490 13.47 -32.44 -4.51
N THR A 491 12.33 -32.58 -3.83
CA THR A 491 11.21 -31.63 -3.93
C THR A 491 11.62 -30.20 -3.58
N ILE A 492 12.42 -29.99 -2.51
CA ILE A 492 12.89 -28.66 -2.10
C ILE A 492 13.85 -28.10 -3.12
N ARG A 493 14.82 -28.92 -3.58
CA ARG A 493 15.80 -28.55 -4.61
C ARG A 493 15.08 -28.13 -5.91
N ASP A 494 14.21 -28.95 -6.40
CA ASP A 494 13.52 -28.76 -7.69
C ASP A 494 12.66 -27.48 -7.66
N ARG A 495 12.01 -27.21 -6.54
CA ARG A 495 11.25 -25.95 -6.35
C ARG A 495 12.14 -24.72 -6.36
N LEU A 496 13.26 -24.73 -5.65
CA LEU A 496 14.20 -23.62 -5.65
C LEU A 496 14.76 -23.37 -7.06
N VAL A 497 15.12 -24.44 -7.77
CA VAL A 497 15.59 -24.36 -9.17
C VAL A 497 14.47 -23.80 -10.06
N GLY A 498 13.23 -24.27 -9.93
CA GLY A 498 12.10 -23.76 -10.69
C GLY A 498 11.80 -22.29 -10.42
N ILE A 499 11.86 -21.84 -9.16
CA ILE A 499 11.68 -20.43 -8.80
C ILE A 499 12.79 -19.57 -9.39
N LEU A 500 14.05 -20.01 -9.30
CA LEU A 500 15.18 -19.30 -9.91
C LEU A 500 15.00 -19.20 -11.43
N LEU A 501 14.67 -20.30 -12.09
CA LEU A 501 14.44 -20.33 -13.53
C LEU A 501 13.32 -19.36 -13.94
N GLY A 502 12.15 -19.46 -13.30
CA GLY A 502 11.02 -18.55 -13.58
C GLY A 502 11.36 -17.07 -13.32
N THR A 503 12.14 -16.80 -12.29
CA THR A 503 12.61 -15.45 -11.97
C THR A 503 13.56 -14.92 -13.03
N ILE A 504 14.54 -15.72 -13.46
CA ILE A 504 15.51 -15.33 -14.50
C ILE A 504 14.79 -15.10 -15.84
N VAL A 505 13.93 -16.04 -16.25
CA VAL A 505 13.19 -15.93 -17.51
C VAL A 505 12.31 -14.67 -17.50
N SER A 506 11.57 -14.44 -16.42
CA SER A 506 10.76 -13.23 -16.29
C SER A 506 11.62 -11.96 -16.30
N ALA A 507 12.73 -11.92 -15.56
CA ALA A 507 13.62 -10.76 -15.54
C ALA A 507 14.17 -10.44 -16.93
N VAL A 508 14.59 -11.45 -17.70
CA VAL A 508 15.06 -11.28 -19.07
C VAL A 508 13.95 -10.75 -19.97
N ILE A 509 12.76 -11.36 -19.95
CA ILE A 509 11.65 -10.94 -20.81
C ILE A 509 11.19 -9.53 -20.47
N PHE A 510 10.99 -9.21 -19.18
CA PHE A 510 10.57 -7.87 -18.75
C PHE A 510 11.60 -6.78 -19.03
N ARG A 511 12.88 -7.14 -19.14
CA ARG A 511 13.96 -6.22 -19.50
C ARG A 511 14.02 -5.91 -21.00
N TYR A 512 13.87 -6.94 -21.84
CA TYR A 512 14.15 -6.83 -23.29
C TYR A 512 12.90 -6.70 -24.14
N VAL A 513 11.74 -7.17 -23.67
CA VAL A 513 10.48 -7.16 -24.44
C VAL A 513 9.60 -6.05 -23.83
N TRP A 514 9.46 -4.93 -24.57
CA TRP A 514 8.67 -3.75 -24.17
C TRP A 514 8.89 -3.36 -22.68
N PRO A 515 10.08 -2.93 -22.28
CA PRO A 515 10.37 -2.63 -20.87
C PRO A 515 9.48 -1.48 -20.37
N GLU A 516 8.85 -1.68 -19.21
CA GLU A 516 8.13 -0.65 -18.47
C GLU A 516 8.98 -0.28 -17.26
N HIS A 517 9.73 0.83 -17.35
CA HIS A 517 10.61 1.23 -16.26
C HIS A 517 9.83 1.93 -15.14
N ALA A 518 10.13 1.58 -13.88
CA ALA A 518 9.58 2.26 -12.71
C ALA A 518 9.96 3.74 -12.69
N THR A 519 11.14 4.08 -13.19
CA THR A 519 11.62 5.46 -13.33
C THR A 519 10.74 6.29 -14.25
N ASP A 520 10.28 5.75 -15.39
CA ASP A 520 9.41 6.47 -16.31
C ASP A 520 8.01 6.67 -15.72
N GLN A 521 7.49 5.66 -15.05
CA GLN A 521 6.22 5.77 -14.32
C GLN A 521 6.30 6.79 -13.17
N LEU A 522 7.43 6.84 -12.47
CA LEU A 522 7.70 7.82 -11.42
C LEU A 522 7.73 9.24 -11.99
N ARG A 523 8.42 9.47 -13.12
CA ARG A 523 8.45 10.77 -13.82
C ARG A 523 7.04 11.21 -14.23
N ALA A 524 6.29 10.34 -14.86
CA ALA A 524 4.92 10.65 -15.28
C ALA A 524 3.99 10.97 -14.10
N THR A 525 4.14 10.24 -12.98
CA THR A 525 3.35 10.47 -11.76
C THR A 525 3.75 11.77 -11.07
N LEU A 526 5.05 12.07 -10.97
CA LEU A 526 5.56 13.35 -10.46
C LEU A 526 5.08 14.53 -11.32
N ALA A 527 5.15 14.41 -12.64
CA ALA A 527 4.67 15.45 -13.54
C ALA A 527 3.16 15.70 -13.38
N ARG A 528 2.36 14.62 -13.25
CA ARG A 528 0.93 14.72 -12.97
C ARG A 528 0.66 15.39 -11.63
N LEU A 529 1.39 15.01 -10.58
CA LEU A 529 1.27 15.60 -9.25
C LEU A 529 1.59 17.10 -9.28
N LEU A 530 2.67 17.51 -9.93
CA LEU A 530 3.04 18.92 -10.08
C LEU A 530 1.98 19.72 -10.86
N ARG A 531 1.39 19.14 -11.91
CA ARG A 531 0.26 19.77 -12.63
C ARG A 531 -0.98 19.90 -11.75
N THR A 532 -1.27 18.89 -10.92
CA THR A 532 -2.40 18.95 -9.97
C THR A 532 -2.17 20.00 -8.90
N LEU A 533 -0.94 20.14 -8.41
CA LEU A 533 -0.55 21.21 -7.49
C LEU A 533 -0.65 22.59 -8.14
N SER A 534 -0.23 22.75 -9.39
CA SER A 534 -0.41 23.98 -10.18
C SER A 534 -1.89 24.36 -10.27
N GLN A 535 -2.77 23.41 -10.59
CA GLN A 535 -4.22 23.65 -10.64
C GLN A 535 -4.79 24.06 -9.27
N LEU A 536 -4.29 23.47 -8.20
CA LEU A 536 -4.67 23.82 -6.84
C LEU A 536 -4.26 25.26 -6.46
N VAL A 537 -3.05 25.68 -6.86
CA VAL A 537 -2.55 27.03 -6.61
C VAL A 537 -3.37 28.08 -7.38
N CYS A 538 -3.84 27.76 -8.60
CA CYS A 538 -4.62 28.67 -9.45
C CYS A 538 -6.12 28.72 -9.13
N LEU A 539 -6.64 27.95 -8.17
CA LEU A 539 -8.08 27.98 -7.86
C LEU A 539 -8.52 29.39 -7.46
N PRO A 540 -9.54 29.96 -8.11
CA PRO A 540 -10.02 31.31 -7.81
C PRO A 540 -10.62 31.37 -6.43
N HIS A 541 -10.47 32.51 -5.77
CA HIS A 541 -11.20 32.84 -4.55
C HIS A 541 -12.66 33.10 -4.91
N ALA A 542 -13.55 32.44 -4.20
CA ALA A 542 -14.97 32.33 -4.42
C ALA A 542 -15.69 33.61 -4.87
N ASP A 543 -16.15 33.65 -6.13
CA ASP A 543 -17.20 34.56 -6.57
C ASP A 543 -18.31 33.89 -7.41
N SER A 544 -18.25 32.60 -7.68
CA SER A 544 -19.30 31.91 -8.41
C SER A 544 -19.51 30.47 -7.91
N SER A 545 -20.66 30.22 -7.28
CA SER A 545 -21.16 28.92 -6.82
C SER A 545 -20.19 28.19 -5.83
N MET A 546 -20.33 28.49 -4.54
CA MET A 546 -19.55 27.91 -3.44
C MET A 546 -19.46 26.37 -3.47
N GLU A 547 -20.48 25.70 -3.93
CA GLU A 547 -20.60 24.22 -3.95
C GLU A 547 -19.67 23.58 -4.99
N SER A 548 -19.60 24.12 -6.20
CA SER A 548 -18.77 23.58 -7.29
C SER A 548 -17.26 23.73 -7.03
N THR A 549 -16.85 24.83 -6.40
CA THR A 549 -15.43 25.09 -6.09
C THR A 549 -14.95 24.22 -4.92
N ALA A 550 -15.79 23.98 -3.92
CA ALA A 550 -15.48 23.10 -2.80
C ALA A 550 -15.32 21.64 -3.25
N ASP A 551 -16.17 21.15 -4.13
CA ASP A 551 -16.07 19.78 -4.67
C ASP A 551 -14.84 19.60 -5.56
N LYS A 552 -14.50 20.61 -6.37
CA LYS A 552 -13.28 20.60 -7.18
C LYS A 552 -12.02 20.61 -6.31
N THR A 553 -12.00 21.39 -5.24
CA THR A 553 -10.92 21.40 -4.27
C THR A 553 -10.77 20.03 -3.60
N LYS A 554 -11.86 19.40 -3.13
CA LYS A 554 -11.85 18.05 -2.53
C LYS A 554 -11.32 17.01 -3.51
N SER A 555 -11.74 17.06 -4.77
CA SER A 555 -11.30 16.11 -5.80
C SER A 555 -9.79 16.24 -6.11
N LEU A 556 -9.28 17.47 -6.20
CA LEU A 556 -7.86 17.74 -6.42
C LEU A 556 -7.00 17.32 -5.21
N HIS A 557 -7.47 17.53 -3.99
CA HIS A 557 -6.80 17.04 -2.78
C HIS A 557 -6.71 15.50 -2.75
N ALA A 558 -7.79 14.84 -3.09
CA ALA A 558 -7.80 13.37 -3.18
C ALA A 558 -6.84 12.86 -4.29
N ALA A 559 -6.71 13.61 -5.39
CA ALA A 559 -5.75 13.30 -6.45
C ALA A 559 -4.30 13.50 -5.98
N VAL A 560 -3.99 14.60 -5.31
CA VAL A 560 -2.66 14.87 -4.73
C VAL A 560 -2.25 13.77 -3.75
N SER A 561 -3.14 13.38 -2.83
CA SER A 561 -2.85 12.32 -1.85
C SER A 561 -2.57 10.98 -2.53
N ARG A 562 -3.35 10.59 -3.53
CA ARG A 562 -3.13 9.35 -4.29
C ARG A 562 -1.81 9.36 -5.06
N ASP A 563 -1.51 10.47 -5.73
CA ASP A 563 -0.28 10.59 -6.51
C ASP A 563 0.96 10.63 -5.60
N LEU A 564 0.88 11.23 -4.40
CA LEU A 564 1.93 11.18 -3.38
C LEU A 564 2.20 9.75 -2.89
N ASP A 565 1.15 8.98 -2.57
CA ASP A 565 1.30 7.57 -2.20
C ASP A 565 1.97 6.76 -3.33
N SER A 566 1.55 7.02 -4.58
CA SER A 566 2.11 6.36 -5.76
C SER A 566 3.59 6.73 -5.97
N VAL A 567 3.97 7.99 -5.76
CA VAL A 567 5.37 8.46 -5.86
C VAL A 567 6.26 7.74 -4.85
N LEU A 568 5.80 7.55 -3.60
CA LEU A 568 6.56 6.83 -2.58
C LEU A 568 6.84 5.38 -2.99
N VAL A 569 5.81 4.68 -3.46
CA VAL A 569 5.94 3.28 -3.90
C VAL A 569 6.84 3.18 -5.14
N LEU A 570 6.63 4.04 -6.13
CA LEU A 570 7.43 4.06 -7.37
C LEU A 570 8.88 4.44 -7.13
N SER A 571 9.18 5.32 -6.17
CA SER A 571 10.55 5.70 -5.82
C SER A 571 11.35 4.51 -5.25
N GLU A 572 10.72 3.69 -4.40
CA GLU A 572 11.33 2.46 -3.89
C GLU A 572 11.58 1.44 -5.02
N GLN A 573 10.62 1.30 -5.94
CA GLN A 573 10.75 0.38 -7.07
C GLN A 573 11.82 0.85 -8.06
N ALA A 574 11.91 2.15 -8.33
CA ALA A 574 12.95 2.75 -9.16
C ALA A 574 14.34 2.60 -8.52
N ALA A 575 14.45 2.73 -7.20
CA ALA A 575 15.71 2.50 -6.48
C ALA A 575 16.21 1.05 -6.64
N VAL A 576 15.32 0.07 -6.54
CA VAL A 576 15.66 -1.35 -6.77
C VAL A 576 16.08 -1.59 -8.23
N GLU A 577 15.39 -1.00 -9.18
CA GLU A 577 15.72 -1.09 -10.61
C GLU A 577 17.10 -0.51 -10.91
N ASN A 578 17.43 0.65 -10.32
CA ASN A 578 18.71 1.32 -10.52
C ASN A 578 19.90 0.52 -9.97
N VAL A 579 19.75 -0.10 -8.79
CA VAL A 579 20.80 -0.95 -8.19
C VAL A 579 21.11 -2.16 -9.07
N MET A 580 20.08 -2.70 -9.76
CA MET A 580 20.26 -3.92 -10.55
C MET A 580 20.75 -3.67 -11.97
N PHE A 581 20.52 -2.50 -12.56
CA PHE A 581 20.68 -2.31 -14.00
C PHE A 581 21.53 -1.12 -14.40
N ASP A 582 22.27 -0.49 -13.52
CA ASP A 582 23.24 0.59 -13.79
C ASP A 582 22.92 1.38 -15.09
N ASN A 583 21.76 2.01 -15.14
CA ASN A 583 21.25 2.66 -16.35
C ASN A 583 21.72 4.13 -16.39
N PRO A 584 22.61 4.54 -17.31
CA PRO A 584 23.17 5.91 -17.34
C PRO A 584 22.14 7.01 -17.64
N LYS A 585 20.92 6.65 -18.05
CA LYS A 585 19.81 7.59 -18.23
C LYS A 585 19.05 7.89 -16.92
N ASN A 586 19.46 7.28 -15.82
CA ASN A 586 18.76 7.45 -14.55
C ASN A 586 19.15 8.78 -13.91
N PHE A 587 18.13 9.58 -13.63
CA PHE A 587 18.21 10.62 -12.60
C PHE A 587 18.87 10.02 -11.35
N SER A 588 19.85 10.72 -10.79
CA SER A 588 20.52 10.21 -9.59
C SER A 588 19.47 9.92 -8.51
N THR A 589 19.61 8.78 -7.81
CA THR A 589 18.70 8.39 -6.73
C THR A 589 18.57 9.48 -5.68
N THR A 590 19.64 10.24 -5.43
CA THR A 590 19.68 11.40 -4.55
C THR A 590 18.75 12.54 -5.02
N LEU A 591 18.71 12.82 -6.32
CA LEU A 591 17.82 13.84 -6.87
C LEU A 591 16.34 13.42 -6.77
N MET A 592 16.05 12.13 -6.98
CA MET A 592 14.69 11.58 -6.83
C MET A 592 14.21 11.63 -5.37
N GLU A 593 15.07 11.31 -4.41
CA GLU A 593 14.76 11.44 -2.99
C GLU A 593 14.55 12.91 -2.59
N GLN A 594 15.37 13.81 -3.09
CA GLN A 594 15.22 15.25 -2.87
C GLN A 594 13.91 15.77 -3.49
N ILE A 595 13.63 15.48 -4.75
CA ILE A 595 12.37 15.87 -5.40
C ILE A 595 11.17 15.29 -4.64
N SER A 596 11.21 14.03 -4.24
CA SER A 596 10.14 13.40 -3.48
C SER A 596 9.88 14.10 -2.13
N SER A 597 10.92 14.47 -1.39
CA SER A 597 10.80 15.19 -0.12
C SER A 597 10.25 16.61 -0.31
N HIS A 598 10.69 17.32 -1.34
CA HIS A 598 10.23 18.68 -1.65
C HIS A 598 8.78 18.68 -2.17
N VAL A 599 8.40 17.71 -2.99
CA VAL A 599 7.02 17.55 -3.47
C VAL A 599 6.06 17.24 -2.33
N GLN A 600 6.50 16.44 -1.34
CA GLN A 600 5.73 16.22 -0.11
C GLN A 600 5.52 17.54 0.66
N SER A 601 6.58 18.32 0.84
CA SER A 601 6.51 19.63 1.47
C SER A 601 5.60 20.59 0.73
N LEU A 602 5.63 20.59 -0.60
CA LEU A 602 4.73 21.39 -1.44
C LEU A 602 3.27 20.98 -1.27
N GLY A 603 2.97 19.68 -1.24
CA GLY A 603 1.63 19.18 -0.98
C GLY A 603 1.07 19.71 0.35
N LEU A 604 1.90 19.70 1.40
CA LEU A 604 1.54 20.22 2.72
C LEU A 604 1.25 21.72 2.69
N ILE A 605 2.12 22.50 2.04
CA ILE A 605 2.01 23.96 1.98
C ILE A 605 0.84 24.39 1.11
N THR A 606 0.62 23.73 -0.02
CA THR A 606 -0.51 24.01 -0.91
C THR A 606 -1.83 23.71 -0.20
N THR A 607 -1.89 22.64 0.58
CA THR A 607 -3.03 22.31 1.44
C THR A 607 -3.28 23.41 2.49
N ALA A 608 -2.22 23.90 3.12
CA ALA A 608 -2.32 25.01 4.10
C ALA A 608 -2.80 26.32 3.46
N LEU A 609 -2.33 26.63 2.25
CA LEU A 609 -2.77 27.81 1.49
C LEU A 609 -4.26 27.77 1.17
N LEU A 610 -4.76 26.63 0.72
CA LEU A 610 -6.17 26.49 0.32
C LEU A 610 -7.14 26.60 1.51
N ARG A 611 -6.75 26.17 2.70
CA ARG A 611 -7.57 26.33 3.91
C ARG A 611 -7.69 27.78 4.36
N ARG A 612 -6.62 28.56 4.19
CA ARG A 612 -6.59 29.98 4.57
C ARG A 612 -7.26 30.89 3.55
N THR A 613 -7.80 30.35 2.49
CA THR A 613 -8.69 31.05 1.56
C THR A 613 -10.09 31.27 2.13
N LYS A 614 -10.30 31.19 3.48
CA LYS A 614 -11.53 31.74 4.04
C LYS A 614 -11.63 33.19 3.60
N LEU A 615 -12.76 33.53 3.04
CA LEU A 615 -13.14 34.78 2.42
C LEU A 615 -12.71 36.00 3.24
N GLU A 616 -12.70 35.88 4.58
CA GLU A 616 -12.36 36.93 5.55
C GLU A 616 -10.92 37.43 5.45
N GLU A 617 -9.93 36.54 5.33
CA GLU A 617 -8.51 36.94 5.25
C GLU A 617 -8.15 37.53 3.88
N TRP A 618 -8.80 37.11 2.80
CA TRP A 618 -8.63 37.68 1.48
C TRP A 618 -9.26 39.07 1.35
N GLN A 619 -10.43 39.28 1.94
CA GLN A 619 -11.13 40.57 1.95
C GLN A 619 -10.40 41.64 2.79
N LEU A 620 -9.56 41.23 3.74
CA LEU A 620 -8.72 42.14 4.53
C LEU A 620 -7.48 42.63 3.76
N LEU A 621 -7.16 42.05 2.59
CA LEU A 621 -6.06 42.51 1.74
C LEU A 621 -6.47 43.71 0.89
N ASN A 622 -5.58 44.71 0.76
CA ASN A 622 -5.75 45.79 -0.18
C ASN A 622 -5.78 45.28 -1.63
N GLN A 623 -6.48 45.96 -2.52
CA GLN A 623 -6.56 45.58 -3.94
C GLN A 623 -5.18 45.34 -4.61
N SER A 624 -4.19 46.18 -4.27
CA SER A 624 -2.81 46.02 -4.78
C SER A 624 -2.13 44.77 -4.27
N ALA A 625 -2.36 44.37 -3.01
CA ALA A 625 -1.84 43.13 -2.44
C ALA A 625 -2.54 41.90 -3.02
N GLN A 626 -3.84 41.99 -3.27
CA GLN A 626 -4.62 40.95 -3.93
C GLN A 626 -4.12 40.71 -5.36
N ALA A 627 -3.88 41.78 -6.12
CA ALA A 627 -3.37 41.69 -7.48
C ALA A 627 -1.95 41.10 -7.55
N SER A 628 -1.05 41.57 -6.66
CA SER A 628 0.33 41.03 -6.62
C SER A 628 0.40 39.59 -6.12
N GLU A 629 -0.50 39.16 -5.23
CA GLU A 629 -0.61 37.75 -4.82
C GLU A 629 -1.15 36.86 -5.96
N ALA A 630 -2.14 37.35 -6.72
CA ALA A 630 -2.65 36.64 -7.88
C ALA A 630 -1.54 36.44 -8.93
N GLU A 631 -0.79 37.50 -9.26
CA GLU A 631 0.36 37.42 -10.17
C GLU A 631 1.43 36.41 -9.68
N LEU A 632 1.75 36.42 -8.38
CA LEU A 632 2.70 35.49 -7.80
C LEU A 632 2.19 34.04 -7.87
N ARG A 633 0.90 33.81 -7.62
CA ARG A 633 0.28 32.48 -7.72
C ARG A 633 0.32 31.95 -9.14
N ASP A 634 0.02 32.78 -10.12
CA ASP A 634 0.11 32.43 -11.54
C ASP A 634 1.56 32.08 -11.91
N ALA A 635 2.53 32.89 -11.47
CA ALA A 635 3.95 32.59 -11.69
C ALA A 635 4.40 31.29 -11.04
N VAL A 636 3.93 30.98 -9.81
CA VAL A 636 4.19 29.70 -9.13
C VAL A 636 3.56 28.54 -9.87
N ALA A 637 2.34 28.70 -10.34
CA ALA A 637 1.64 27.67 -11.09
C ALA A 637 2.33 27.39 -12.45
N ASP A 638 2.73 28.41 -13.16
CA ASP A 638 3.50 28.28 -14.42
C ASP A 638 4.86 27.61 -14.16
N ARG A 639 5.52 27.98 -13.08
CA ARG A 639 6.78 27.34 -12.68
C ARG A 639 6.58 25.85 -12.41
N LEU A 640 5.55 25.46 -11.66
CA LEU A 640 5.22 24.06 -11.41
C LEU A 640 4.91 23.29 -12.71
N GLN A 641 4.23 23.92 -13.67
CA GLN A 641 3.97 23.31 -14.98
C GLN A 641 5.26 23.13 -15.79
N HIS A 642 6.16 24.10 -15.81
CA HIS A 642 7.44 24.00 -16.48
C HIS A 642 8.32 22.91 -15.87
N ILE A 643 8.37 22.82 -14.53
CA ILE A 643 9.06 21.72 -13.84
C ILE A 643 8.41 20.38 -14.21
N ALA A 644 7.08 20.28 -14.27
CA ALA A 644 6.38 19.06 -14.65
C ALA A 644 6.77 18.60 -16.06
N ILE A 645 6.85 19.50 -17.02
CA ILE A 645 7.27 19.21 -18.41
C ILE A 645 8.73 18.77 -18.45
N SER A 646 9.62 19.43 -17.71
CA SER A 646 11.04 19.09 -17.67
C SER A 646 11.27 17.72 -17.03
N VAL A 647 10.55 17.41 -15.95
CA VAL A 647 10.61 16.08 -15.27
C VAL A 647 10.09 14.98 -16.20
N GLU A 648 8.98 15.22 -16.91
CA GLU A 648 8.39 14.25 -17.83
C GLU A 648 9.34 13.94 -19.00
N ASN A 649 9.96 14.96 -19.56
CA ASN A 649 10.89 14.84 -20.71
C ASN A 649 12.32 14.45 -20.29
N GLY A 650 12.62 14.40 -18.99
CA GLY A 650 13.97 14.13 -18.50
C GLY A 650 14.99 15.23 -18.85
N GLN A 651 14.52 16.46 -19.00
CA GLN A 651 15.35 17.63 -19.33
C GLN A 651 15.86 18.30 -18.05
N SER A 652 16.89 19.13 -18.19
CA SER A 652 17.35 19.99 -17.09
C SER A 652 16.24 20.94 -16.65
N LEU A 653 16.20 21.21 -15.33
CA LEU A 653 15.18 22.09 -14.77
C LEU A 653 15.36 23.52 -15.31
N PRO A 654 14.24 24.23 -15.64
CA PRO A 654 14.31 25.57 -16.19
C PRO A 654 14.82 26.57 -15.11
N PRO A 655 15.40 27.69 -15.51
CA PRO A 655 15.88 28.73 -14.58
C PRO A 655 14.72 29.28 -13.74
N ASP A 656 15.03 29.82 -12.55
CA ASP A 656 14.05 30.37 -11.63
C ASP A 656 13.50 31.72 -12.15
N ASN A 657 12.18 31.79 -12.30
CA ASN A 657 11.46 33.01 -12.76
C ASN A 657 10.67 33.68 -11.62
N LEU A 658 10.79 33.19 -10.39
CA LEU A 658 9.96 33.65 -9.28
C LEU A 658 10.52 34.88 -8.56
N GLU A 659 11.78 35.25 -8.77
CA GLU A 659 12.43 36.36 -8.06
C GLU A 659 11.68 37.71 -8.22
N SER A 660 11.29 38.05 -9.45
CA SER A 660 10.67 39.36 -9.70
C SER A 660 9.20 39.45 -9.22
N PRO A 661 8.32 38.45 -9.45
CA PRO A 661 6.98 38.44 -8.84
C PRO A 661 7.03 38.40 -7.32
N PHE A 662 7.97 37.66 -6.74
CA PHE A 662 8.13 37.53 -5.31
C PHE A 662 8.61 38.83 -4.66
N ALA A 663 9.54 39.55 -5.30
CA ALA A 663 9.99 40.84 -4.83
C ALA A 663 8.85 41.89 -4.82
N ARG A 664 8.03 41.94 -5.89
CA ARG A 664 6.85 42.80 -5.95
C ARG A 664 5.84 42.49 -4.84
N TRP A 665 5.53 41.22 -4.67
CA TRP A 665 4.61 40.80 -3.61
C TRP A 665 5.15 41.12 -2.22
N ASN A 666 6.44 40.94 -1.92
CA ASN A 666 7.04 41.28 -0.64
C ASN A 666 6.93 42.76 -0.30
N LEU A 667 7.05 43.63 -1.29
CA LEU A 667 6.90 45.09 -1.10
C LEU A 667 5.46 45.46 -0.72
N THR A 668 4.47 44.83 -1.35
CA THR A 668 3.05 45.07 -1.04
C THR A 668 2.60 44.38 0.26
N ALA A 669 3.17 43.21 0.57
CA ALA A 669 2.84 42.45 1.78
C ALA A 669 3.51 43.01 3.06
N ALA A 670 4.60 43.75 2.94
CA ALA A 670 5.30 44.37 4.10
C ALA A 670 4.43 45.35 4.90
N SER A 671 3.39 45.91 4.28
CA SER A 671 2.43 46.80 4.93
C SER A 671 1.36 46.08 5.76
N ILE A 672 1.31 44.75 5.75
CA ILE A 672 0.24 43.95 6.36
C ILE A 672 0.82 43.22 7.58
N VAL A 673 0.81 43.83 8.74
CA VAL A 673 1.49 43.34 9.95
C VAL A 673 0.73 42.21 10.67
N GLU A 674 -0.58 42.07 10.48
CA GLU A 674 -1.42 41.17 11.29
C GLU A 674 -1.82 39.82 10.61
N ASN A 675 -1.37 39.56 9.38
CA ASN A 675 -1.84 38.41 8.62
C ASN A 675 -0.73 37.34 8.40
N ASP A 676 -1.02 36.07 8.64
CA ASP A 676 -0.07 34.98 8.43
C ASP A 676 0.09 34.55 6.94
N ARG A 677 -0.83 35.01 6.10
CA ARG A 677 -0.86 34.70 4.67
C ARG A 677 0.47 35.03 3.97
N PRO A 678 1.12 36.18 4.19
CA PRO A 678 2.43 36.48 3.61
C PRO A 678 3.52 35.43 3.95
N ARG A 679 3.48 34.86 5.15
CA ARG A 679 4.45 33.83 5.56
C ARG A 679 4.24 32.49 4.87
N VAL A 680 2.98 32.10 4.64
CA VAL A 680 2.65 30.85 3.96
C VAL A 680 2.98 30.94 2.47
N VAL A 681 2.68 32.07 1.84
CA VAL A 681 3.03 32.35 0.44
C VAL A 681 4.55 32.36 0.25
N ARG A 682 5.30 33.01 1.15
CA ARG A 682 6.78 33.00 1.15
C ARG A 682 7.34 31.57 1.24
N ARG A 683 6.72 30.71 2.04
CA ARG A 683 7.11 29.29 2.11
C ARG A 683 6.84 28.55 0.83
N LEU A 684 5.70 28.76 0.19
CA LEU A 684 5.39 28.14 -1.09
C LEU A 684 6.47 28.46 -2.12
N VAL A 685 6.80 29.75 -2.24
CA VAL A 685 7.84 30.21 -3.18
C VAL A 685 9.18 29.58 -2.86
N ASN A 686 9.64 29.63 -1.60
CA ASN A 686 10.91 29.03 -1.20
C ASN A 686 10.96 27.51 -1.48
N GLN A 687 9.85 26.80 -1.27
CA GLN A 687 9.82 25.36 -1.56
C GLN A 687 9.79 25.06 -3.06
N VAL A 688 9.13 25.90 -3.86
CA VAL A 688 9.16 25.77 -5.31
C VAL A 688 10.53 26.10 -5.88
N GLN A 689 11.23 27.11 -5.30
CA GLN A 689 12.62 27.41 -5.63
C GLN A 689 13.58 26.28 -5.26
N ASN A 690 13.37 25.62 -4.11
CA ASN A 690 14.19 24.50 -3.65
C ASN A 690 13.92 23.19 -4.39
N LEU A 691 12.94 23.13 -5.31
CA LEU A 691 12.76 21.99 -6.21
C LEU A 691 13.86 21.89 -7.29
N VAL A 692 14.68 22.90 -7.40
CA VAL A 692 15.82 23.00 -8.32
C VAL A 692 17.11 22.67 -7.57
#